data_ff690dc8a053559f817c4e09e0396dc3
#
_entry.id   ff690dc8a053559f817c4e09e0396dc3
#
_cell.length_a   1.000
_cell.length_b   1.000
_cell.length_c   1.000
_cell.angle_alpha   90.00
_cell.angle_beta   90.00
_cell.angle_gamma   90.00
#
_symmetry.space_group_name_H-M   'P 1'
#
loop_
_entity.id
_entity.type
_entity.pdbx_description
1 polymer ?
#
loop_
_entity_poly.entity_id
_entity_poly.type
_entity_poly.pdbx_seq_one_letter_code
_entity_poly.pdbx_strand_id
1 'polypeptide(L)'
;MRLNPNAKISATCYIIAVSAALSLAVIIILLMGTGRTSLLEVAAILLISTASVALGRVLCVLLALGQHHGITTAFEIVAGSSAVALLTLGWVAIFDLGAAVAFVLTFLLVAGLVLTFNLGPVPLPRRSLAFDLALVVVLAVVVAMWTRSTADAPEVARTTGFYPAWPDYFAHAAEIRYLRDNGELKGLSPTLAGAPQVLYHRGSYALSSVFAALGGRKTLEVASCHWAPFGLLLMAIGAYGYGSVIAGRRGGAAGALALLLVPDALSHGFGNRLFSFHWLIAVGPAAAYAIALGFSACALLLLGQKRSRPTLSVAGGALAVGTIFLKVQVALPLLVALASVALMVWKPRQSWHRIGVVGVVLVLAVVAAFQFEAMQRMPRFLSGHFDTTGYLDYIHGTPSVYREWYIQMVQGSGIIQQNLIGVAFVLLAALGFFLPLAAATFFLRMKRGAASLADFLSVALIGGYLIAMYGMPAPFNGDPGEFKHRPFVLIYAFLVVGSVSAMTEILTPSHANRLGQRLALLFAGGCLVLGLLHVSLASPSAQYYDDYHGRAVSHDLFGAADFISGHAGNEDVILSSDLDPEGVLVALTERSAYLSRVPVFRKASEKTSALVARRTKLVENLWSIRTPEELRAFGRAEGIQWFVLYAGDNPDWSGAFRAAAAHASAAALVFDLREAMPVSGGAKAAR
;
A
#
# COMPACT_ATOMS: atom_id res chain seq x y z
N MET A 1 5.93 -44.69 12.65
CA MET A 1 5.65 -44.58 11.20
C MET A 1 6.70 -43.63 10.60
N ARG A 2 7.72 -44.13 9.88
CA ARG A 2 8.71 -43.26 9.20
C ARG A 2 8.03 -42.74 7.92
N LEU A 3 7.59 -41.49 7.95
CA LEU A 3 7.03 -40.79 6.79
C LEU A 3 8.08 -40.78 5.66
N ASN A 4 7.72 -41.28 4.48
CA ASN A 4 8.59 -41.23 3.31
C ASN A 4 8.95 -39.75 3.00
N PRO A 5 10.23 -39.34 3.10
CA PRO A 5 10.64 -37.95 2.91
C PRO A 5 10.41 -37.43 1.47
N ASN A 6 10.20 -38.33 0.54
CA ASN A 6 10.01 -38.06 -0.91
C ASN A 6 8.54 -38.14 -1.36
N ALA A 7 7.57 -38.18 -0.42
CA ALA A 7 6.16 -38.23 -0.79
C ALA A 7 5.77 -36.90 -1.49
N LYS A 8 5.36 -37.00 -2.75
CA LYS A 8 4.82 -35.90 -3.54
C LYS A 8 3.44 -35.51 -3.01
N ILE A 9 3.17 -34.22 -2.91
CA ILE A 9 1.85 -33.69 -2.52
C ILE A 9 1.08 -33.41 -3.81
N SER A 10 -0.20 -33.85 -3.90
CA SER A 10 -1.03 -33.49 -5.06
C SER A 10 -1.17 -31.96 -5.15
N ALA A 11 -1.25 -31.43 -6.37
CA ALA A 11 -1.42 -29.98 -6.57
C ALA A 11 -2.66 -29.45 -5.86
N THR A 12 -3.76 -30.19 -5.90
CA THR A 12 -5.02 -29.83 -5.21
C THR A 12 -4.82 -29.74 -3.70
N CYS A 13 -4.24 -30.76 -3.06
CA CYS A 13 -3.98 -30.71 -1.60
C CYS A 13 -3.03 -29.56 -1.23
N TYR A 14 -2.05 -29.29 -2.08
CA TYR A 14 -1.13 -28.18 -1.87
C TYR A 14 -1.84 -26.82 -1.96
N ILE A 15 -2.63 -26.58 -3.02
CA ILE A 15 -3.41 -25.34 -3.18
C ILE A 15 -4.34 -25.16 -1.98
N ILE A 16 -5.07 -26.19 -1.57
CA ILE A 16 -5.96 -26.14 -0.40
C ILE A 16 -5.17 -25.74 0.86
N ALA A 17 -4.03 -26.37 1.12
CA ALA A 17 -3.24 -26.10 2.32
C ALA A 17 -2.69 -24.68 2.36
N VAL A 18 -2.17 -24.18 1.24
CA VAL A 18 -1.62 -22.81 1.15
C VAL A 18 -2.75 -21.77 1.21
N SER A 19 -3.87 -22.02 0.54
CA SER A 19 -5.06 -21.15 0.59
C SER A 19 -5.64 -21.09 1.99
N ALA A 20 -5.73 -22.22 2.68
CA ALA A 20 -6.20 -22.29 4.07
C ALA A 20 -5.27 -21.52 5.02
N ALA A 21 -3.94 -21.62 4.86
CA ALA A 21 -2.99 -20.89 5.66
C ALA A 21 -3.07 -19.37 5.41
N LEU A 22 -3.19 -18.94 4.15
CA LEU A 22 -3.37 -17.53 3.81
C LEU A 22 -4.70 -17.00 4.36
N SER A 23 -5.79 -17.77 4.21
CA SER A 23 -7.09 -17.39 4.77
C SER A 23 -7.05 -17.29 6.29
N LEU A 24 -6.45 -18.26 6.97
CA LEU A 24 -6.25 -18.21 8.42
C LEU A 24 -5.44 -16.99 8.84
N ALA A 25 -4.38 -16.66 8.08
CA ALA A 25 -3.56 -15.48 8.32
C ALA A 25 -4.39 -14.19 8.26
N VAL A 26 -5.22 -14.01 7.24
CA VAL A 26 -6.09 -12.83 7.10
C VAL A 26 -7.17 -12.80 8.18
N ILE A 27 -7.76 -13.95 8.54
CA ILE A 27 -8.74 -14.05 9.64
C ILE A 27 -8.11 -13.67 10.98
N ILE A 28 -6.88 -14.13 11.26
CA ILE A 28 -6.13 -13.74 12.47
C ILE A 28 -5.95 -12.22 12.52
N ILE A 29 -5.55 -11.61 11.41
CA ILE A 29 -5.38 -10.16 11.32
C ILE A 29 -6.69 -9.43 11.63
N LEU A 30 -7.81 -9.86 11.03
CA LEU A 30 -9.11 -9.25 11.28
C LEU A 30 -9.55 -9.41 12.74
N LEU A 31 -9.45 -10.61 13.30
CA LEU A 31 -9.86 -10.88 14.67
C LEU A 31 -9.00 -10.14 15.70
N MET A 32 -7.70 -10.07 15.50
CA MET A 32 -6.81 -9.34 16.41
C MET A 32 -6.95 -7.81 16.27
N GLY A 33 -7.30 -7.32 15.07
CA GLY A 33 -7.48 -5.90 14.80
C GLY A 33 -8.86 -5.38 15.21
N THR A 34 -9.94 -6.10 14.89
CA THR A 34 -11.33 -5.60 15.08
C THR A 34 -12.15 -6.41 16.08
N GLY A 35 -11.62 -7.51 16.59
CA GLY A 35 -12.33 -8.42 17.51
C GLY A 35 -13.48 -9.23 16.88
N ARG A 36 -13.81 -9.02 15.61
CA ARG A 36 -14.98 -9.63 14.95
C ARG A 36 -14.71 -9.97 13.47
N THR A 37 -15.40 -11.00 12.99
CA THR A 37 -15.51 -11.33 11.57
C THR A 37 -16.84 -12.05 11.31
N SER A 38 -17.43 -11.81 10.16
CA SER A 38 -18.68 -12.44 9.71
C SER A 38 -18.41 -13.67 8.84
N LEU A 39 -19.42 -14.53 8.66
CA LEU A 39 -19.32 -15.68 7.75
C LEU A 39 -19.10 -15.24 6.29
N LEU A 40 -19.70 -14.11 5.87
CA LEU A 40 -19.49 -13.57 4.53
C LEU A 40 -18.06 -13.11 4.31
N GLU A 41 -17.45 -12.47 5.31
CA GLU A 41 -16.04 -12.06 5.27
C GLU A 41 -15.12 -13.29 5.19
N VAL A 42 -15.38 -14.32 6.00
CA VAL A 42 -14.63 -15.59 5.92
C VAL A 42 -14.75 -16.22 4.54
N ALA A 43 -15.95 -16.26 3.96
CA ALA A 43 -16.17 -16.78 2.62
C ALA A 43 -15.41 -15.95 1.54
N ALA A 44 -15.47 -14.61 1.64
CA ALA A 44 -14.75 -13.71 0.75
C ALA A 44 -13.22 -13.95 0.82
N ILE A 45 -12.67 -14.07 2.04
CA ILE A 45 -11.26 -14.36 2.27
C ILE A 45 -10.86 -15.71 1.64
N LEU A 46 -11.66 -16.75 1.85
CA LEU A 46 -11.42 -18.07 1.28
C LEU A 46 -11.40 -18.04 -0.25
N LEU A 47 -12.35 -17.35 -0.87
CA LEU A 47 -12.43 -17.20 -2.32
C LEU A 47 -11.23 -16.42 -2.88
N ILE A 48 -10.89 -15.28 -2.29
CA ILE A 48 -9.75 -14.45 -2.70
C ILE A 48 -8.43 -15.23 -2.54
N SER A 49 -8.23 -15.88 -1.39
CA SER A 49 -7.02 -16.67 -1.12
C SER A 49 -6.89 -17.84 -2.10
N THR A 50 -7.99 -18.54 -2.38
CA THR A 50 -8.00 -19.68 -3.30
C THR A 50 -7.68 -19.23 -4.73
N ALA A 51 -8.31 -18.16 -5.22
CA ALA A 51 -8.02 -17.61 -6.54
C ALA A 51 -6.54 -17.18 -6.65
N SER A 52 -6.04 -16.49 -5.62
CA SER A 52 -4.65 -16.00 -5.57
C SER A 52 -3.64 -17.16 -5.63
N VAL A 53 -3.78 -18.15 -4.77
CA VAL A 53 -2.86 -19.29 -4.71
C VAL A 53 -2.98 -20.15 -5.96
N ALA A 54 -4.19 -20.38 -6.47
CA ALA A 54 -4.41 -21.16 -7.68
C ALA A 54 -3.77 -20.51 -8.92
N LEU A 55 -3.96 -19.19 -9.11
CA LEU A 55 -3.31 -18.46 -10.21
C LEU A 55 -1.79 -18.44 -10.04
N GLY A 56 -1.31 -18.18 -8.81
CA GLY A 56 0.11 -18.25 -8.49
C GLY A 56 0.71 -19.62 -8.81
N ARG A 57 -0.02 -20.70 -8.55
CA ARG A 57 0.39 -22.07 -8.92
C ARG A 57 0.47 -22.26 -10.43
N VAL A 58 -0.50 -21.77 -11.20
CA VAL A 58 -0.44 -21.77 -12.67
C VAL A 58 0.82 -21.03 -13.14
N LEU A 59 1.10 -19.84 -12.59
CA LEU A 59 2.31 -19.10 -12.92
C LEU A 59 3.59 -19.86 -12.57
N CYS A 60 3.64 -20.55 -11.43
CA CYS A 60 4.77 -21.41 -11.07
C CYS A 60 5.00 -22.55 -12.04
N VAL A 61 3.93 -23.17 -12.56
CA VAL A 61 4.02 -24.22 -13.56
C VAL A 61 4.53 -23.68 -14.89
N LEU A 62 3.96 -22.56 -15.37
CA LEU A 62 4.38 -21.90 -16.60
C LEU A 62 5.85 -21.47 -16.56
N LEU A 63 6.32 -20.99 -15.41
CA LEU A 63 7.70 -20.59 -15.19
C LEU A 63 8.62 -21.77 -14.80
N ALA A 64 8.06 -22.97 -14.66
CA ALA A 64 8.75 -24.17 -14.19
C ALA A 64 9.62 -23.92 -12.93
N LEU A 65 9.03 -23.27 -11.93
CA LEU A 65 9.69 -22.95 -10.65
C LEU A 65 9.85 -24.16 -9.71
N GLY A 66 9.36 -25.29 -10.07
CA GLY A 66 9.01 -26.56 -9.40
C GLY A 66 9.85 -27.17 -8.30
N GLN A 67 11.00 -26.62 -7.84
CA GLN A 67 11.82 -27.28 -6.80
C GLN A 67 12.47 -26.35 -5.78
N HIS A 68 12.13 -25.07 -5.74
CA HIS A 68 12.72 -24.16 -4.76
C HIS A 68 11.81 -23.95 -3.56
N HIS A 69 12.17 -24.60 -2.49
CA HIS A 69 11.54 -24.53 -1.19
C HIS A 69 11.55 -23.09 -0.64
N GLY A 70 10.41 -22.60 -0.17
CA GLY A 70 10.21 -21.26 0.38
C GLY A 70 9.91 -20.21 -0.68
N ILE A 71 10.57 -20.22 -1.83
CA ILE A 71 10.32 -19.28 -2.92
C ILE A 71 9.00 -19.59 -3.60
N THR A 72 8.71 -20.88 -3.86
CA THR A 72 7.51 -21.29 -4.56
C THR A 72 6.26 -20.84 -3.81
N THR A 73 6.15 -21.14 -2.51
CA THR A 73 5.00 -20.74 -1.69
C THR A 73 4.85 -19.21 -1.60
N ALA A 74 5.96 -18.50 -1.36
CA ALA A 74 5.93 -17.04 -1.30
C ALA A 74 5.52 -16.42 -2.66
N PHE A 75 6.06 -16.93 -3.76
CA PHE A 75 5.73 -16.48 -5.11
C PHE A 75 4.26 -16.75 -5.45
N GLU A 76 3.74 -17.93 -5.13
CA GLU A 76 2.34 -18.29 -5.39
C GLU A 76 1.38 -17.34 -4.66
N ILE A 77 1.67 -17.00 -3.42
CA ILE A 77 0.84 -16.06 -2.66
C ILE A 77 0.97 -14.64 -3.24
N VAL A 78 2.19 -14.12 -3.37
CA VAL A 78 2.40 -12.70 -3.72
C VAL A 78 2.09 -12.42 -5.19
N ALA A 79 2.70 -13.19 -6.12
CA ALA A 79 2.48 -12.98 -7.54
C ALA A 79 1.04 -13.36 -7.95
N GLY A 80 0.47 -14.40 -7.33
CA GLY A 80 -0.91 -14.78 -7.55
C GLY A 80 -1.89 -13.73 -7.06
N SER A 81 -1.74 -13.20 -5.83
CA SER A 81 -2.60 -12.12 -5.32
C SER A 81 -2.48 -10.87 -6.19
N SER A 82 -1.26 -10.49 -6.59
CA SER A 82 -1.05 -9.35 -7.47
C SER A 82 -1.67 -9.56 -8.85
N ALA A 83 -1.56 -10.76 -9.42
CA ALA A 83 -2.17 -11.09 -10.71
C ALA A 83 -3.70 -11.08 -10.64
N VAL A 84 -4.32 -11.64 -9.59
CA VAL A 84 -5.77 -11.56 -9.36
C VAL A 84 -6.21 -10.11 -9.20
N ALA A 85 -5.47 -9.30 -8.44
CA ALA A 85 -5.75 -7.87 -8.27
C ALA A 85 -5.71 -7.12 -9.61
N LEU A 86 -4.67 -7.32 -10.42
CA LEU A 86 -4.52 -6.64 -11.71
C LEU A 86 -5.53 -7.12 -12.76
N LEU A 87 -5.88 -8.40 -12.78
CA LEU A 87 -6.96 -8.91 -13.65
C LEU A 87 -8.31 -8.32 -13.24
N THR A 88 -8.63 -8.33 -11.95
CA THR A 88 -9.86 -7.70 -11.44
C THR A 88 -9.92 -6.22 -11.79
N LEU A 89 -8.81 -5.48 -11.56
CA LEU A 89 -8.71 -4.08 -11.98
C LEU A 89 -8.91 -3.89 -13.48
N GLY A 90 -8.34 -4.80 -14.30
CA GLY A 90 -8.51 -4.78 -15.76
C GLY A 90 -9.98 -4.91 -16.16
N TRP A 91 -10.73 -5.86 -15.59
CA TRP A 91 -12.17 -6.01 -15.83
C TRP A 91 -12.97 -4.78 -15.40
N VAL A 92 -12.65 -4.21 -14.21
CA VAL A 92 -13.27 -2.96 -13.75
C VAL A 92 -13.02 -1.83 -14.73
N ALA A 93 -11.79 -1.66 -15.20
CA ALA A 93 -11.40 -0.53 -16.04
C ALA A 93 -11.86 -0.63 -17.49
N ILE A 94 -11.97 -1.85 -18.05
CA ILE A 94 -12.32 -2.06 -19.47
C ILE A 94 -13.83 -2.11 -19.68
N PHE A 95 -14.56 -2.68 -18.70
CA PHE A 95 -15.98 -2.97 -18.85
C PHE A 95 -16.88 -2.23 -17.86
N ASP A 96 -16.33 -1.27 -17.10
CA ASP A 96 -17.04 -0.50 -16.07
C ASP A 96 -17.80 -1.38 -15.06
N LEU A 97 -17.19 -2.51 -14.67
CA LEU A 97 -17.80 -3.47 -13.74
C LEU A 97 -17.49 -3.09 -12.29
N GLY A 98 -18.38 -3.43 -11.35
CA GLY A 98 -18.05 -3.43 -9.93
C GLY A 98 -17.09 -4.57 -9.57
N ALA A 99 -16.30 -4.38 -8.49
CA ALA A 99 -15.24 -5.32 -8.09
C ALA A 99 -15.71 -6.75 -7.88
N ALA A 100 -16.92 -6.98 -7.36
CA ALA A 100 -17.47 -8.32 -7.16
C ALA A 100 -17.64 -9.08 -8.49
N VAL A 101 -18.27 -8.44 -9.49
CA VAL A 101 -18.50 -9.05 -10.81
C VAL A 101 -17.18 -9.28 -11.52
N ALA A 102 -16.27 -8.28 -11.50
CA ALA A 102 -14.93 -8.38 -12.06
C ALA A 102 -14.13 -9.53 -11.43
N PHE A 103 -14.26 -9.73 -10.12
CA PHE A 103 -13.63 -10.86 -9.42
C PHE A 103 -14.24 -12.21 -9.82
N VAL A 104 -15.56 -12.32 -9.97
CA VAL A 104 -16.19 -13.56 -10.46
C VAL A 104 -15.63 -13.95 -11.82
N LEU A 105 -15.49 -13.01 -12.75
CA LEU A 105 -14.87 -13.26 -14.05
C LEU A 105 -13.40 -13.72 -13.92
N THR A 106 -12.64 -13.05 -13.03
CA THR A 106 -11.26 -13.44 -12.71
C THR A 106 -11.22 -14.84 -12.13
N PHE A 107 -12.11 -15.17 -11.19
CA PHE A 107 -12.20 -16.50 -10.56
C PHE A 107 -12.52 -17.60 -11.59
N LEU A 108 -13.48 -17.37 -12.48
CA LEU A 108 -13.83 -18.30 -13.56
C LEU A 108 -12.66 -18.50 -14.53
N LEU A 109 -11.94 -17.43 -14.87
CA LEU A 109 -10.72 -17.52 -15.67
C LEU A 109 -9.67 -18.40 -14.98
N VAL A 110 -9.41 -18.15 -13.69
CA VAL A 110 -8.45 -18.93 -12.89
C VAL A 110 -8.87 -20.40 -12.83
N ALA A 111 -10.15 -20.68 -12.59
CA ALA A 111 -10.68 -22.04 -12.59
C ALA A 111 -10.48 -22.73 -13.95
N GLY A 112 -10.76 -22.04 -15.05
CA GLY A 112 -10.50 -22.53 -16.41
C GLY A 112 -9.02 -22.84 -16.65
N LEU A 113 -8.12 -21.96 -16.22
CA LEU A 113 -6.67 -22.19 -16.32
C LEU A 113 -6.23 -23.41 -15.49
N VAL A 114 -6.73 -23.56 -14.25
CA VAL A 114 -6.43 -24.73 -13.41
C VAL A 114 -6.89 -26.04 -14.05
N LEU A 115 -8.05 -26.04 -14.69
CA LEU A 115 -8.58 -27.22 -15.39
C LEU A 115 -7.79 -27.53 -16.67
N THR A 116 -7.33 -26.51 -17.38
CA THR A 116 -6.60 -26.66 -18.64
C THR A 116 -5.15 -27.09 -18.43
N PHE A 117 -4.49 -26.50 -17.41
CA PHE A 117 -3.10 -26.82 -17.13
C PHE A 117 -2.99 -28.05 -16.23
N ASN A 118 -2.19 -29.02 -16.64
CA ASN A 118 -1.84 -30.15 -15.76
C ASN A 118 -0.84 -29.66 -14.70
N LEU A 119 -1.36 -29.29 -13.53
CA LEU A 119 -0.56 -28.70 -12.46
C LEU A 119 0.43 -29.67 -11.81
N GLY A 120 0.31 -30.96 -12.08
CA GLY A 120 1.22 -32.00 -11.58
C GLY A 120 1.44 -31.96 -10.05
N PRO A 121 2.01 -33.01 -9.47
CA PRO A 121 2.31 -33.04 -8.04
C PRO A 121 3.44 -32.09 -7.71
N VAL A 122 3.35 -31.45 -6.53
CA VAL A 122 4.38 -30.54 -6.02
C VAL A 122 5.50 -31.33 -5.35
N PRO A 123 6.74 -31.24 -5.84
CA PRO A 123 7.86 -31.98 -5.26
C PRO A 123 8.41 -31.25 -4.02
N LEU A 124 7.57 -31.03 -3.02
CA LEU A 124 7.91 -30.35 -1.78
C LEU A 124 7.92 -31.34 -0.61
N PRO A 125 9.01 -31.46 0.16
CA PRO A 125 9.00 -32.22 1.40
C PRO A 125 7.93 -31.67 2.35
N ARG A 126 7.12 -32.55 2.95
CA ARG A 126 6.04 -32.16 3.88
C ARG A 126 6.52 -31.25 5.01
N ARG A 127 7.71 -31.50 5.56
CA ARG A 127 8.32 -30.64 6.60
C ARG A 127 8.59 -29.22 6.12
N SER A 128 8.93 -29.09 4.87
CA SER A 128 9.21 -27.81 4.23
C SER A 128 7.95 -26.99 4.03
N LEU A 129 6.87 -27.63 3.57
CA LEU A 129 5.57 -26.96 3.47
C LEU A 129 5.05 -26.55 4.86
N ALA A 130 5.14 -27.43 5.84
CA ALA A 130 4.73 -27.10 7.21
C ALA A 130 5.47 -25.88 7.79
N PHE A 131 6.78 -25.75 7.50
CA PHE A 131 7.52 -24.54 7.88
C PHE A 131 7.00 -23.29 7.18
N ASP A 132 6.76 -23.34 5.85
CA ASP A 132 6.29 -22.20 5.09
C ASP A 132 4.90 -21.76 5.57
N LEU A 133 3.98 -22.71 5.82
CA LEU A 133 2.63 -22.43 6.33
C LEU A 133 2.67 -21.83 7.75
N ALA A 134 3.49 -22.41 8.63
CA ALA A 134 3.68 -21.88 9.98
C ALA A 134 4.24 -20.46 9.95
N LEU A 135 5.21 -20.18 9.05
CA LEU A 135 5.77 -18.84 8.91
C LEU A 135 4.71 -17.83 8.44
N VAL A 136 3.84 -18.19 7.49
CA VAL A 136 2.73 -17.31 7.05
C VAL A 136 1.85 -16.92 8.23
N VAL A 137 1.52 -17.88 9.12
CA VAL A 137 0.73 -17.61 10.32
C VAL A 137 1.49 -16.72 11.32
N VAL A 138 2.78 -16.97 11.54
CA VAL A 138 3.61 -16.13 12.42
C VAL A 138 3.69 -14.70 11.88
N LEU A 139 3.92 -14.53 10.59
CA LEU A 139 3.93 -13.20 9.95
C LEU A 139 2.58 -12.50 10.10
N ALA A 140 1.47 -13.22 9.99
CA ALA A 140 0.13 -12.65 10.19
C ALA A 140 -0.07 -12.15 11.62
N VAL A 141 0.37 -12.90 12.64
CA VAL A 141 0.31 -12.44 14.03
C VAL A 141 1.14 -11.17 14.22
N VAL A 142 2.37 -11.13 13.70
CA VAL A 142 3.22 -9.93 13.78
C VAL A 142 2.58 -8.74 13.06
N VAL A 143 2.01 -8.94 11.87
CA VAL A 143 1.30 -7.90 11.12
C VAL A 143 0.07 -7.42 11.90
N ALA A 144 -0.70 -8.32 12.48
CA ALA A 144 -1.87 -7.97 13.31
C ALA A 144 -1.47 -7.09 14.51
N MET A 145 -0.39 -7.46 15.21
CA MET A 145 0.16 -6.64 16.31
C MET A 145 0.62 -5.27 15.80
N TRP A 146 1.26 -5.22 14.65
CA TRP A 146 1.78 -4.01 14.03
C TRP A 146 0.67 -3.04 13.61
N THR A 147 -0.47 -3.56 13.10
CA THR A 147 -1.56 -2.76 12.53
C THR A 147 -2.77 -2.60 13.46
N ARG A 148 -2.70 -3.09 14.70
CA ARG A 148 -3.84 -3.12 15.61
C ARG A 148 -4.52 -1.76 15.77
N SER A 149 -3.76 -0.71 16.03
CA SER A 149 -4.30 0.65 16.21
C SER A 149 -4.93 1.23 14.94
N THR A 150 -4.41 0.88 13.75
CA THR A 150 -5.00 1.28 12.48
C THR A 150 -6.27 0.50 12.19
N ALA A 151 -6.26 -0.81 12.44
CA ALA A 151 -7.41 -1.68 12.16
C ALA A 151 -8.66 -1.31 12.97
N ASP A 152 -8.46 -0.86 14.21
CA ASP A 152 -9.52 -0.46 15.13
C ASP A 152 -9.87 1.04 15.05
N ALA A 153 -9.12 1.82 14.28
CA ALA A 153 -9.26 3.28 14.20
C ALA A 153 -10.71 3.77 13.91
N PRO A 154 -11.50 3.16 13.00
CA PRO A 154 -12.89 3.57 12.78
C PRO A 154 -13.77 3.38 14.01
N GLU A 155 -13.60 2.31 14.77
CA GLU A 155 -14.37 2.04 16.00
C GLU A 155 -13.93 2.97 17.13
N VAL A 156 -12.62 3.21 17.29
CA VAL A 156 -12.09 4.21 18.22
C VAL A 156 -12.67 5.59 17.90
N ALA A 157 -12.69 5.99 16.63
CA ALA A 157 -13.28 7.26 16.23
C ALA A 157 -14.77 7.34 16.58
N ARG A 158 -15.51 6.27 16.35
CA ARG A 158 -16.93 6.18 16.68
C ARG A 158 -17.18 6.30 18.19
N THR A 159 -16.31 5.77 19.02
CA THR A 159 -16.47 5.74 20.49
C THR A 159 -15.86 6.93 21.20
N THR A 160 -14.79 7.51 20.67
CA THR A 160 -14.04 8.60 21.32
C THR A 160 -14.19 9.96 20.65
N GLY A 161 -14.71 10.02 19.44
CA GLY A 161 -14.73 11.23 18.62
C GLY A 161 -13.37 11.61 18.04
N PHE A 162 -12.41 10.68 18.06
CA PHE A 162 -11.05 10.91 17.56
C PHE A 162 -10.58 9.74 16.69
N TYR A 163 -10.27 10.02 15.42
CA TYR A 163 -9.72 9.02 14.49
C TYR A 163 -8.20 8.93 14.66
N PRO A 164 -7.67 7.85 15.27
CA PRO A 164 -6.27 7.76 15.65
C PRO A 164 -5.35 7.29 14.53
N ALA A 165 -5.79 7.31 13.26
CA ALA A 165 -4.98 6.92 12.10
C ALA A 165 -4.79 8.11 11.14
N TRP A 166 -3.94 7.93 10.13
CA TRP A 166 -3.66 8.97 9.16
C TRP A 166 -4.91 9.37 8.36
N PRO A 167 -5.22 10.66 8.19
CA PRO A 167 -6.46 11.10 7.53
C PRO A 167 -6.64 10.61 6.09
N ASP A 168 -5.56 10.27 5.38
CA ASP A 168 -5.67 9.71 4.02
C ASP A 168 -6.43 8.37 3.95
N TYR A 169 -6.67 7.70 5.10
CA TYR A 169 -7.52 6.50 5.12
C TYR A 169 -8.95 6.80 4.67
N PHE A 170 -9.48 7.99 4.88
CA PHE A 170 -10.75 8.42 4.31
C PHE A 170 -10.70 8.45 2.78
N ALA A 171 -9.61 8.95 2.22
CA ALA A 171 -9.39 8.92 0.78
C ALA A 171 -9.20 7.50 0.23
N HIS A 172 -8.47 6.65 0.96
CA HIS A 172 -8.31 5.26 0.59
C HIS A 172 -9.63 4.50 0.62
N ALA A 173 -10.51 4.80 1.57
CA ALA A 173 -11.87 4.29 1.60
C ALA A 173 -12.68 4.70 0.35
N ALA A 174 -12.55 5.96 -0.09
CA ALA A 174 -13.18 6.44 -1.32
C ALA A 174 -12.66 5.71 -2.58
N GLU A 175 -11.36 5.38 -2.65
CA GLU A 175 -10.80 4.59 -3.75
C GLU A 175 -11.27 3.12 -3.73
N ILE A 176 -11.39 2.50 -2.55
CA ILE A 176 -11.97 1.16 -2.40
C ILE A 176 -13.43 1.18 -2.84
N ARG A 177 -14.21 2.19 -2.43
CA ARG A 177 -15.59 2.38 -2.86
C ARG A 177 -15.68 2.55 -4.38
N TYR A 178 -14.82 3.38 -4.97
CA TYR A 178 -14.80 3.58 -6.41
C TYR A 178 -14.72 2.26 -7.17
N LEU A 179 -13.80 1.37 -6.79
CA LEU A 179 -13.68 0.07 -7.45
C LEU A 179 -14.84 -0.87 -7.11
N ARG A 180 -15.35 -0.84 -5.86
CA ARG A 180 -16.48 -1.66 -5.43
C ARG A 180 -17.71 -1.36 -6.27
N ASP A 181 -18.03 -0.08 -6.43
CA ASP A 181 -19.28 0.42 -6.99
C ASP A 181 -19.12 0.96 -8.42
N ASN A 182 -18.01 0.68 -9.13
CA ASN A 182 -17.72 1.29 -10.43
C ASN A 182 -18.83 1.09 -11.48
N GLY A 183 -19.52 -0.06 -11.45
CA GLY A 183 -20.67 -0.32 -12.30
C GLY A 183 -21.80 0.71 -12.12
N GLU A 184 -21.98 1.25 -10.93
CA GLU A 184 -22.94 2.31 -10.60
C GLU A 184 -22.32 3.71 -10.84
N LEU A 185 -21.07 3.90 -10.45
CA LEU A 185 -20.37 5.18 -10.61
C LEU A 185 -19.94 5.49 -12.05
N LYS A 186 -19.96 4.52 -12.94
CA LYS A 186 -19.64 4.67 -14.38
C LYS A 186 -18.33 5.45 -14.63
N GLY A 187 -17.27 5.14 -13.89
CA GLY A 187 -15.99 5.83 -13.99
C GLY A 187 -15.93 7.22 -13.36
N LEU A 188 -16.99 7.66 -12.65
CA LEU A 188 -17.05 8.98 -12.02
C LEU A 188 -16.41 8.99 -10.61
N SER A 189 -15.85 10.14 -10.25
CA SER A 189 -15.19 10.32 -8.96
C SER A 189 -16.17 10.35 -7.78
N PRO A 190 -15.95 9.59 -6.72
CA PRO A 190 -16.75 9.71 -5.51
C PRO A 190 -16.48 11.00 -4.73
N THR A 191 -15.37 11.70 -4.97
CA THR A 191 -15.00 12.93 -4.28
C THR A 191 -15.33 14.20 -5.08
N LEU A 192 -15.77 14.05 -6.33
CA LEU A 192 -16.21 15.13 -7.20
C LEU A 192 -17.28 14.59 -8.16
N ALA A 193 -18.52 14.59 -7.72
CA ALA A 193 -19.65 14.05 -8.48
C ALA A 193 -19.72 14.61 -9.92
N GLY A 194 -19.94 13.74 -10.90
CA GLY A 194 -20.01 14.10 -12.32
C GLY A 194 -18.67 14.40 -13.00
N ALA A 195 -17.56 14.34 -12.28
CA ALA A 195 -16.22 14.40 -12.88
C ALA A 195 -15.66 12.99 -13.09
N PRO A 196 -14.84 12.77 -14.15
CA PRO A 196 -14.14 11.52 -14.31
C PRO A 196 -13.15 11.33 -13.15
N GLN A 197 -12.98 10.08 -12.74
CA GLN A 197 -12.02 9.75 -11.71
C GLN A 197 -10.58 9.98 -12.20
N VAL A 198 -9.77 10.61 -11.37
CA VAL A 198 -8.36 10.88 -11.67
C VAL A 198 -7.58 9.56 -11.77
N LEU A 199 -6.65 9.48 -12.73
CA LEU A 199 -5.76 8.32 -12.85
C LEU A 199 -4.92 8.15 -11.59
N TYR A 200 -5.01 6.97 -10.98
CA TYR A 200 -4.28 6.61 -9.77
C TYR A 200 -3.82 5.15 -9.84
N HIS A 201 -2.84 4.74 -9.00
CA HIS A 201 -2.33 3.36 -8.95
C HIS A 201 -3.27 2.47 -8.12
N ARG A 202 -4.39 2.02 -8.70
CA ARG A 202 -5.50 1.37 -8.00
C ARG A 202 -5.33 -0.12 -7.76
N GLY A 203 -4.31 -0.77 -8.31
CA GLY A 203 -4.14 -2.21 -8.16
C GLY A 203 -4.09 -2.70 -6.72
N SER A 204 -3.56 -1.89 -5.79
CA SER A 204 -3.51 -2.23 -4.37
C SER A 204 -4.88 -2.29 -3.69
N TYR A 205 -5.88 -1.57 -4.21
CA TYR A 205 -7.24 -1.55 -3.64
C TYR A 205 -8.13 -2.67 -4.17
N ALA A 206 -7.78 -3.30 -5.29
CA ALA A 206 -8.68 -4.21 -6.01
C ALA A 206 -9.19 -5.37 -5.14
N LEU A 207 -8.30 -6.10 -4.44
CA LEU A 207 -8.73 -7.21 -3.58
C LEU A 207 -9.52 -6.74 -2.36
N SER A 208 -9.20 -5.57 -1.83
CA SER A 208 -9.94 -4.98 -0.70
C SER A 208 -11.32 -4.50 -1.13
N SER A 209 -11.48 -4.04 -2.37
CA SER A 209 -12.78 -3.71 -2.93
C SER A 209 -13.65 -4.95 -3.14
N VAL A 210 -13.04 -6.07 -3.57
CA VAL A 210 -13.72 -7.37 -3.62
C VAL A 210 -14.15 -7.82 -2.22
N PHE A 211 -13.24 -7.71 -1.24
CA PHE A 211 -13.54 -8.04 0.15
C PHE A 211 -14.69 -7.19 0.70
N ALA A 212 -14.70 -5.86 0.45
CA ALA A 212 -15.78 -4.97 0.83
C ALA A 212 -17.12 -5.38 0.18
N ALA A 213 -17.09 -5.70 -1.12
CA ALA A 213 -18.29 -6.05 -1.87
C ALA A 213 -18.91 -7.39 -1.43
N LEU A 214 -18.08 -8.42 -1.22
CA LEU A 214 -18.54 -9.76 -0.85
C LEU A 214 -18.79 -9.89 0.66
N GLY A 215 -17.99 -9.21 1.49
CA GLY A 215 -18.06 -9.24 2.95
C GLY A 215 -19.10 -8.29 3.53
N GLY A 216 -19.55 -7.29 2.77
CA GLY A 216 -20.54 -6.30 3.20
C GLY A 216 -20.04 -5.29 4.24
N ARG A 217 -18.72 -5.14 4.41
CA ARG A 217 -18.11 -4.20 5.37
C ARG A 217 -17.95 -2.81 4.76
N LYS A 218 -18.13 -1.75 5.55
CA LYS A 218 -17.90 -0.36 5.13
C LYS A 218 -16.46 -0.14 4.65
N THR A 219 -16.28 0.67 3.62
CA THR A 219 -14.98 0.84 2.95
C THR A 219 -13.90 1.45 3.83
N LEU A 220 -14.26 2.32 4.79
CA LEU A 220 -13.32 2.87 5.76
C LEU A 220 -12.77 1.77 6.70
N GLU A 221 -13.65 0.89 7.17
CA GLU A 221 -13.22 -0.27 7.96
C GLU A 221 -12.31 -1.18 7.15
N VAL A 222 -12.66 -1.45 5.88
CA VAL A 222 -11.86 -2.28 4.98
C VAL A 222 -10.48 -1.65 4.70
N ALA A 223 -10.42 -0.33 4.51
CA ALA A 223 -9.15 0.37 4.34
C ALA A 223 -8.23 0.16 5.55
N SER A 224 -8.80 0.19 6.74
CA SER A 224 -8.06 0.08 8.01
C SER A 224 -7.72 -1.35 8.38
N CYS A 225 -8.68 -2.29 8.33
CA CYS A 225 -8.52 -3.65 8.87
C CYS A 225 -8.10 -4.71 7.83
N HIS A 226 -8.27 -4.45 6.53
CA HIS A 226 -7.92 -5.40 5.47
C HIS A 226 -6.85 -4.86 4.54
N TRP A 227 -7.07 -3.70 3.89
CA TRP A 227 -6.16 -3.19 2.86
C TRP A 227 -4.73 -2.97 3.39
N ALA A 228 -4.58 -2.23 4.48
CA ALA A 228 -3.27 -1.95 5.04
C ALA A 228 -2.59 -3.21 5.60
N PRO A 229 -3.24 -4.03 6.45
CA PRO A 229 -2.61 -5.23 6.97
C PRO A 229 -2.31 -6.30 5.92
N PHE A 230 -3.18 -6.47 4.92
CA PHE A 230 -2.96 -7.45 3.87
C PHE A 230 -1.76 -7.09 2.99
N GLY A 231 -1.58 -5.79 2.68
CA GLY A 231 -0.38 -5.31 1.99
C GLY A 231 0.91 -5.62 2.75
N LEU A 232 0.92 -5.39 4.07
CA LEU A 232 2.04 -5.73 4.95
C LEU A 232 2.32 -7.24 5.00
N LEU A 233 1.28 -8.06 5.06
CA LEU A 233 1.43 -9.52 5.02
C LEU A 233 2.07 -9.97 3.69
N LEU A 234 1.59 -9.45 2.56
CA LEU A 234 2.17 -9.76 1.25
C LEU A 234 3.63 -9.31 1.16
N MET A 235 3.96 -8.13 1.69
CA MET A 235 5.34 -7.62 1.72
C MET A 235 6.25 -8.54 2.53
N ALA A 236 5.82 -8.98 3.70
CA ALA A 236 6.59 -9.90 4.55
C ALA A 236 6.78 -11.27 3.88
N ILE A 237 5.74 -11.80 3.21
CA ILE A 237 5.84 -13.05 2.45
C ILE A 237 6.78 -12.89 1.25
N GLY A 238 6.69 -11.75 0.54
CA GLY A 238 7.62 -11.42 -0.55
C GLY A 238 9.07 -11.33 -0.08
N ALA A 239 9.31 -10.67 1.06
CA ALA A 239 10.61 -10.60 1.72
C ALA A 239 11.16 -11.99 2.07
N TYR A 240 10.30 -12.88 2.59
CA TYR A 240 10.65 -14.28 2.81
C TYR A 240 11.11 -14.97 1.54
N GLY A 241 10.36 -14.81 0.45
CA GLY A 241 10.71 -15.37 -0.86
C GLY A 241 12.07 -14.86 -1.37
N TYR A 242 12.26 -13.55 -1.38
CA TYR A 242 13.51 -12.91 -1.82
C TYR A 242 14.71 -13.31 -0.96
N GLY A 243 14.60 -13.21 0.35
CA GLY A 243 15.66 -13.62 1.28
C GLY A 243 15.99 -15.11 1.17
N SER A 244 14.99 -15.95 0.83
CA SER A 244 15.20 -17.38 0.60
C SER A 244 16.03 -17.68 -0.65
N VAL A 245 16.00 -16.83 -1.68
CA VAL A 245 16.90 -16.92 -2.86
C VAL A 245 18.34 -16.61 -2.45
N ILE A 246 18.54 -15.68 -1.51
CA ILE A 246 19.86 -15.25 -1.04
C ILE A 246 20.48 -16.32 -0.14
N ALA A 247 19.80 -16.70 0.94
CA ALA A 247 20.36 -17.45 2.06
C ALA A 247 19.50 -18.65 2.52
N GLY A 248 18.63 -19.15 1.64
CA GLY A 248 17.71 -20.24 1.97
C GLY A 248 16.62 -19.82 2.96
N ARG A 249 15.75 -20.76 3.33
CA ARG A 249 14.55 -20.52 4.15
C ARG A 249 14.80 -19.78 5.46
N ARG A 250 15.87 -20.13 6.17
CA ARG A 250 16.21 -19.50 7.46
C ARG A 250 16.57 -18.04 7.27
N GLY A 251 17.39 -17.74 6.26
CA GLY A 251 17.73 -16.37 5.89
C GLY A 251 16.50 -15.56 5.45
N GLY A 252 15.63 -16.17 4.64
CA GLY A 252 14.38 -15.54 4.24
C GLY A 252 13.46 -15.22 5.41
N ALA A 253 13.26 -16.17 6.32
CA ALA A 253 12.45 -15.97 7.52
C ALA A 253 13.05 -14.87 8.43
N ALA A 254 14.37 -14.89 8.64
CA ALA A 254 15.06 -13.85 9.41
C ALA A 254 14.89 -12.46 8.77
N GLY A 255 15.04 -12.35 7.43
CA GLY A 255 14.86 -11.10 6.70
C GLY A 255 13.43 -10.56 6.79
N ALA A 256 12.42 -11.43 6.62
CA ALA A 256 11.01 -11.06 6.72
C ALA A 256 10.63 -10.59 8.13
N LEU A 257 11.08 -11.30 9.16
CA LEU A 257 10.86 -10.93 10.56
C LEU A 257 11.60 -9.63 10.91
N ALA A 258 12.84 -9.47 10.45
CA ALA A 258 13.58 -8.24 10.67
C ALA A 258 12.89 -7.02 10.08
N LEU A 259 12.32 -7.14 8.87
CA LEU A 259 11.60 -6.06 8.21
C LEU A 259 10.39 -5.55 9.02
N LEU A 260 9.72 -6.45 9.76
CA LEU A 260 8.55 -6.12 10.56
C LEU A 260 8.88 -5.77 12.01
N LEU A 261 9.91 -6.41 12.61
CA LEU A 261 10.15 -6.37 14.04
C LEU A 261 11.28 -5.43 14.46
N VAL A 262 12.25 -5.20 13.57
CA VAL A 262 13.36 -4.31 13.92
C VAL A 262 12.89 -2.86 13.77
N PRO A 263 12.98 -2.05 14.84
CA PRO A 263 12.66 -0.65 14.78
C PRO A 263 13.47 0.05 13.69
N ASP A 264 12.85 1.02 12.99
CA ASP A 264 13.57 1.82 12.00
C ASP A 264 14.42 2.94 12.64
N ALA A 265 15.11 3.71 11.80
CA ALA A 265 16.03 4.74 12.25
C ALA A 265 15.34 5.79 13.14
N LEU A 266 14.06 6.12 12.89
CA LEU A 266 13.31 7.08 13.69
C LEU A 266 13.16 6.62 15.14
N SER A 267 12.88 5.35 15.36
CA SER A 267 12.71 4.78 16.71
C SER A 267 13.97 4.87 17.58
N HIS A 268 15.13 5.10 16.97
CA HIS A 268 16.42 5.28 17.63
C HIS A 268 16.89 6.74 17.68
N GLY A 269 16.04 7.69 17.35
CA GLY A 269 16.39 9.12 17.31
C GLY A 269 17.29 9.53 16.13
N PHE A 270 17.49 8.65 15.15
CA PHE A 270 18.37 8.88 14.01
C PHE A 270 17.69 9.45 12.77
N GLY A 271 16.36 9.40 12.71
CA GLY A 271 15.63 9.82 11.53
C GLY A 271 14.59 10.88 11.82
N ASN A 272 13.85 11.21 10.80
CA ASN A 272 12.61 11.96 10.92
C ASN A 272 11.48 11.16 10.28
N ARG A 273 10.22 11.53 10.53
CA ARG A 273 9.04 10.80 10.04
C ARG A 273 9.02 10.67 8.52
N LEU A 274 9.48 11.69 7.79
CA LEU A 274 9.50 11.68 6.33
C LEU A 274 10.35 10.54 5.75
N PHE A 275 11.38 10.12 6.48
CA PHE A 275 12.28 9.02 6.12
C PHE A 275 12.13 7.81 7.04
N SER A 276 11.06 7.71 7.81
CA SER A 276 10.71 6.51 8.56
C SER A 276 10.02 5.50 7.66
N PHE A 277 10.58 4.30 7.58
CA PHE A 277 9.97 3.20 6.81
C PHE A 277 8.60 2.83 7.37
N HIS A 278 8.50 2.66 8.69
CA HIS A 278 7.27 2.25 9.35
C HIS A 278 6.17 3.29 9.19
N TRP A 279 6.50 4.57 9.37
CA TRP A 279 5.53 5.64 9.16
C TRP A 279 5.02 5.69 7.71
N LEU A 280 5.95 5.67 6.73
CA LEU A 280 5.54 5.74 5.32
C LEU A 280 4.71 4.55 4.85
N ILE A 281 4.99 3.36 5.37
CA ILE A 281 4.16 2.18 5.09
C ILE A 281 2.79 2.29 5.78
N ALA A 282 2.72 2.87 6.98
CA ALA A 282 1.46 3.08 7.69
C ALA A 282 0.57 4.14 7.01
N VAL A 283 1.14 5.25 6.52
CA VAL A 283 0.38 6.31 5.85
C VAL A 283 0.11 6.03 4.36
N GLY A 284 0.88 5.14 3.74
CA GLY A 284 0.76 4.79 2.32
C GLY A 284 0.88 3.28 2.06
N PRO A 285 -0.01 2.44 2.62
CA PRO A 285 0.07 0.97 2.54
C PRO A 285 0.16 0.39 1.13
N ALA A 286 -0.25 1.12 0.09
CA ALA A 286 -0.06 0.72 -1.31
C ALA A 286 1.41 0.39 -1.65
N ALA A 287 2.38 1.03 -0.95
CA ALA A 287 3.80 0.73 -1.12
C ALA A 287 4.14 -0.71 -0.72
N ALA A 288 3.50 -1.25 0.31
CA ALA A 288 3.73 -2.63 0.74
C ALA A 288 3.38 -3.66 -0.35
N TYR A 289 2.27 -3.45 -1.07
CA TYR A 289 1.89 -4.29 -2.23
C TYR A 289 2.93 -4.24 -3.35
N ALA A 290 3.39 -3.04 -3.68
CA ALA A 290 4.39 -2.85 -4.73
C ALA A 290 5.76 -3.44 -4.34
N ILE A 291 6.19 -3.29 -3.07
CA ILE A 291 7.42 -3.89 -2.54
C ILE A 291 7.31 -5.42 -2.56
N ALA A 292 6.15 -6.00 -2.18
CA ALA A 292 5.91 -7.43 -2.23
C ALA A 292 6.14 -8.00 -3.64
N LEU A 293 5.53 -7.36 -4.63
CA LEU A 293 5.69 -7.75 -6.04
C LEU A 293 7.12 -7.51 -6.52
N GLY A 294 7.77 -6.42 -6.07
CA GLY A 294 9.18 -6.11 -6.33
C GLY A 294 10.12 -7.19 -5.79
N PHE A 295 9.90 -7.70 -4.59
CA PHE A 295 10.63 -8.84 -4.05
C PHE A 295 10.49 -10.09 -4.92
N SER A 296 9.27 -10.39 -5.37
CA SER A 296 9.01 -11.52 -6.28
C SER A 296 9.71 -11.33 -7.62
N ALA A 297 9.69 -10.13 -8.19
CA ALA A 297 10.38 -9.77 -9.42
C ALA A 297 11.90 -9.99 -9.31
N CYS A 298 12.50 -9.48 -8.25
CA CYS A 298 13.93 -9.64 -8.00
C CYS A 298 14.32 -11.09 -7.68
N ALA A 299 13.48 -11.83 -6.95
CA ALA A 299 13.70 -13.25 -6.71
C ALA A 299 13.76 -14.05 -8.01
N LEU A 300 12.84 -13.78 -8.96
CA LEU A 300 12.87 -14.41 -10.29
C LEU A 300 14.10 -14.03 -11.10
N LEU A 301 14.51 -12.76 -11.06
CA LEU A 301 15.74 -12.31 -11.73
C LEU A 301 16.96 -13.08 -11.21
N LEU A 302 17.12 -13.16 -9.88
CA LEU A 302 18.24 -13.88 -9.24
C LEU A 302 18.21 -15.38 -9.58
N LEU A 303 17.04 -16.01 -9.58
CA LEU A 303 16.87 -17.41 -9.97
C LEU A 303 17.18 -17.61 -11.45
N GLY A 304 16.70 -16.71 -12.29
CA GLY A 304 16.97 -16.75 -13.74
C GLY A 304 18.46 -16.75 -14.04
N GLN A 305 19.20 -15.92 -13.33
CA GLN A 305 20.66 -15.88 -13.45
C GLN A 305 21.32 -17.14 -12.87
N LYS A 306 20.97 -17.53 -11.63
CA LYS A 306 21.55 -18.73 -10.99
C LYS A 306 21.34 -20.00 -11.82
N ARG A 307 20.26 -20.09 -12.59
CA ARG A 307 19.89 -21.26 -13.38
C ARG A 307 20.15 -21.12 -14.88
N SER A 308 20.68 -19.97 -15.31
CA SER A 308 20.82 -19.65 -16.74
C SER A 308 19.50 -19.76 -17.51
N ARG A 309 18.37 -19.35 -16.89
CA ARG A 309 17.01 -19.40 -17.45
C ARG A 309 16.49 -17.99 -17.72
N PRO A 310 16.63 -17.49 -18.96
CA PRO A 310 16.23 -16.11 -19.28
C PRO A 310 14.72 -15.86 -19.13
N THR A 311 13.87 -16.89 -19.27
CA THR A 311 12.43 -16.79 -19.09
C THR A 311 12.04 -16.31 -17.69
N LEU A 312 12.79 -16.71 -16.66
CA LEU A 312 12.57 -16.21 -15.28
C LEU A 312 12.94 -14.74 -15.14
N SER A 313 14.03 -14.31 -15.80
CA SER A 313 14.39 -12.89 -15.79
C SER A 313 13.39 -12.00 -16.51
N VAL A 314 12.84 -12.47 -17.65
CA VAL A 314 11.77 -11.78 -18.37
C VAL A 314 10.50 -11.69 -17.51
N ALA A 315 10.11 -12.80 -16.87
CA ALA A 315 8.96 -12.81 -15.95
C ALA A 315 9.18 -11.86 -14.77
N GLY A 316 10.39 -11.81 -14.19
CA GLY A 316 10.76 -10.83 -13.16
C GLY A 316 10.59 -9.39 -13.65
N GLY A 317 11.03 -9.10 -14.88
CA GLY A 317 10.81 -7.80 -15.53
C GLY A 317 9.32 -7.46 -15.68
N ALA A 318 8.50 -8.41 -16.12
CA ALA A 318 7.06 -8.21 -16.24
C ALA A 318 6.38 -7.92 -14.89
N LEU A 319 6.76 -8.63 -13.82
CA LEU A 319 6.27 -8.34 -12.47
C LEU A 319 6.70 -6.96 -11.98
N ALA A 320 7.93 -6.55 -12.28
CA ALA A 320 8.41 -5.21 -11.93
C ALA A 320 7.59 -4.11 -12.63
N VAL A 321 7.21 -4.32 -13.89
CA VAL A 321 6.27 -3.41 -14.60
C VAL A 321 4.91 -3.40 -13.90
N GLY A 322 4.41 -4.53 -13.44
CA GLY A 322 3.16 -4.63 -12.68
C GLY A 322 3.14 -3.75 -11.42
N THR A 323 4.31 -3.43 -10.83
CA THR A 323 4.39 -2.55 -9.66
C THR A 323 3.91 -1.12 -9.93
N ILE A 324 3.92 -0.67 -11.21
CA ILE A 324 3.41 0.66 -11.61
C ILE A 324 1.93 0.81 -11.21
N PHE A 325 1.14 -0.25 -11.42
CA PHE A 325 -0.29 -0.24 -11.08
C PHE A 325 -0.57 -0.34 -9.58
N LEU A 326 0.44 -0.72 -8.78
CA LEU A 326 0.35 -0.82 -7.33
C LEU A 326 0.86 0.45 -6.64
N LYS A 327 2.05 0.96 -7.01
CA LYS A 327 2.62 2.20 -6.48
C LYS A 327 3.77 2.68 -7.36
N VAL A 328 3.56 3.76 -8.11
CA VAL A 328 4.53 4.27 -9.09
C VAL A 328 5.84 4.72 -8.44
N GLN A 329 5.81 5.26 -7.23
CA GLN A 329 7.01 5.70 -6.50
C GLN A 329 7.94 4.54 -6.14
N VAL A 330 7.40 3.32 -5.98
CA VAL A 330 8.17 2.10 -5.77
C VAL A 330 8.66 1.52 -7.11
N ALA A 331 7.82 1.57 -8.14
CA ALA A 331 8.10 1.02 -9.45
C ALA A 331 9.33 1.66 -10.09
N LEU A 332 9.44 2.97 -10.02
CA LEU A 332 10.48 3.72 -10.74
C LEU A 332 11.91 3.32 -10.33
N PRO A 333 12.32 3.40 -9.04
CA PRO A 333 13.67 2.98 -8.65
C PRO A 333 13.91 1.48 -8.88
N LEU A 334 12.87 0.65 -8.77
CA LEU A 334 12.97 -0.78 -9.08
C LEU A 334 13.29 -1.02 -10.55
N LEU A 335 12.58 -0.38 -11.47
CA LEU A 335 12.80 -0.53 -12.91
C LEU A 335 14.18 -0.03 -13.34
N VAL A 336 14.63 1.10 -12.78
CA VAL A 336 15.97 1.62 -13.02
C VAL A 336 17.04 0.64 -12.52
N ALA A 337 16.85 0.08 -11.32
CA ALA A 337 17.77 -0.90 -10.75
C ALA A 337 17.84 -2.17 -11.59
N LEU A 338 16.69 -2.70 -12.02
CA LEU A 338 16.61 -3.90 -12.86
C LEU A 338 17.23 -3.68 -14.24
N ALA A 339 17.03 -2.50 -14.85
CA ALA A 339 17.68 -2.12 -16.10
C ALA A 339 19.20 -2.06 -15.95
N SER A 340 19.70 -1.43 -14.88
CA SER A 340 21.14 -1.35 -14.57
C SER A 340 21.76 -2.73 -14.38
N VAL A 341 21.10 -3.61 -13.63
CA VAL A 341 21.54 -4.98 -13.42
C VAL A 341 21.50 -5.79 -14.72
N ALA A 342 20.44 -5.65 -15.53
CA ALA A 342 20.35 -6.29 -16.82
C ALA A 342 21.50 -5.88 -17.76
N LEU A 343 21.89 -4.61 -17.76
CA LEU A 343 23.04 -4.12 -18.51
C LEU A 343 24.38 -4.70 -18.01
N MET A 344 24.56 -4.82 -16.68
CA MET A 344 25.78 -5.40 -16.09
C MET A 344 25.95 -6.90 -16.42
N VAL A 345 24.84 -7.64 -16.46
CA VAL A 345 24.83 -9.09 -16.72
C VAL A 345 24.82 -9.39 -18.22
N TRP A 346 24.73 -8.38 -19.06
CA TRP A 346 24.61 -8.52 -20.50
C TRP A 346 25.85 -9.19 -21.12
N LYS A 347 25.65 -10.42 -21.58
CA LYS A 347 26.59 -11.08 -22.50
C LYS A 347 26.06 -10.88 -23.92
N PRO A 348 26.78 -10.21 -24.83
CA PRO A 348 26.30 -9.84 -26.17
C PRO A 348 25.86 -11.03 -27.06
N ARG A 349 26.19 -12.26 -26.66
CA ARG A 349 25.87 -13.48 -27.40
C ARG A 349 24.49 -14.08 -27.14
N GLN A 350 23.71 -13.58 -26.18
CA GLN A 350 22.37 -14.12 -25.88
C GLN A 350 21.28 -13.13 -26.31
N SER A 351 20.62 -13.42 -27.44
CA SER A 351 19.58 -12.57 -28.05
C SER A 351 18.38 -12.25 -27.14
N TRP A 352 18.01 -13.14 -26.23
CA TRP A 352 16.86 -12.98 -25.33
C TRP A 352 17.07 -11.94 -24.24
N HIS A 353 18.31 -11.71 -23.81
CA HIS A 353 18.61 -10.61 -22.86
C HIS A 353 18.38 -9.24 -23.51
N ARG A 354 18.59 -9.13 -24.83
CA ARG A 354 18.29 -7.92 -25.60
C ARG A 354 16.80 -7.59 -25.56
N ILE A 355 15.93 -8.58 -25.68
CA ILE A 355 14.47 -8.41 -25.66
C ILE A 355 14.01 -7.95 -24.27
N GLY A 356 14.56 -8.52 -23.19
CA GLY A 356 14.28 -8.10 -21.81
C GLY A 356 14.73 -6.67 -21.52
N VAL A 357 15.93 -6.31 -21.94
CA VAL A 357 16.48 -4.93 -21.79
C VAL A 357 15.71 -3.95 -22.66
N VAL A 358 15.44 -4.28 -23.92
CA VAL A 358 14.62 -3.46 -24.81
C VAL A 358 13.20 -3.32 -24.25
N GLY A 359 12.63 -4.38 -23.70
CA GLY A 359 11.33 -4.32 -23.01
C GLY A 359 11.35 -3.35 -21.82
N VAL A 360 12.35 -3.44 -20.95
CA VAL A 360 12.50 -2.52 -19.80
C VAL A 360 12.77 -1.09 -20.27
N VAL A 361 13.64 -0.90 -21.27
CA VAL A 361 13.92 0.43 -21.85
C VAL A 361 12.68 1.00 -22.54
N LEU A 362 11.90 0.18 -23.27
CA LEU A 362 10.63 0.58 -23.86
C LEU A 362 9.60 0.96 -22.80
N VAL A 363 9.52 0.22 -21.71
CA VAL A 363 8.62 0.56 -20.59
C VAL A 363 9.08 1.83 -19.91
N LEU A 364 10.37 2.01 -19.67
CA LEU A 364 10.92 3.27 -19.16
C LEU A 364 10.67 4.42 -20.12
N ALA A 365 10.78 4.19 -21.44
CA ALA A 365 10.46 5.17 -22.46
C ALA A 365 8.96 5.48 -22.52
N VAL A 366 8.08 4.48 -22.34
CA VAL A 366 6.63 4.67 -22.26
C VAL A 366 6.25 5.40 -20.98
N VAL A 367 6.79 5.02 -19.83
CA VAL A 367 6.59 5.74 -18.57
C VAL A 367 7.14 7.16 -18.66
N ALA A 368 8.30 7.35 -19.28
CA ALA A 368 8.85 8.66 -19.59
C ALA A 368 7.98 9.43 -20.58
N ALA A 369 7.43 8.80 -21.62
CA ALA A 369 6.55 9.45 -22.62
C ALA A 369 5.22 9.89 -22.02
N PHE A 370 4.62 9.11 -21.12
CA PHE A 370 3.44 9.54 -20.33
C PHE A 370 3.75 10.69 -19.37
N GLN A 371 5.04 10.91 -19.05
CA GLN A 371 5.52 12.00 -18.21
C GLN A 371 6.22 13.11 -19.05
N PHE A 372 6.03 13.16 -20.37
CA PHE A 372 6.87 13.94 -21.30
C PHE A 372 6.83 15.46 -21.07
N GLU A 373 5.75 16.04 -20.56
CA GLU A 373 5.79 17.43 -20.05
C GLU A 373 6.81 17.62 -18.92
N ALA A 374 7.07 16.56 -18.18
CA ALA A 374 8.06 16.54 -17.10
C ALA A 374 9.51 16.46 -17.61
N MET A 375 9.78 15.80 -18.75
CA MET A 375 11.12 15.68 -19.33
C MET A 375 11.64 17.01 -19.92
N GLN A 376 10.79 17.92 -20.36
CA GLN A 376 11.23 19.26 -20.78
C GLN A 376 11.87 20.06 -19.63
N ARG A 377 11.73 19.63 -18.38
CA ARG A 377 12.35 20.22 -17.20
C ARG A 377 13.64 19.51 -16.75
N MET A 378 14.10 18.48 -17.46
CA MET A 378 15.30 17.71 -17.14
C MET A 378 16.63 18.50 -17.08
N PRO A 379 16.84 19.63 -17.80
CA PRO A 379 18.05 20.43 -17.62
C PRO A 379 18.27 20.97 -16.20
N ARG A 380 17.21 21.00 -15.37
CA ARG A 380 17.31 21.39 -13.96
C ARG A 380 17.88 20.29 -13.04
N PHE A 381 18.08 19.08 -13.56
CA PHE A 381 18.65 17.95 -12.83
C PHE A 381 20.05 18.24 -12.25
N LEU A 382 20.89 18.96 -12.99
CA LEU A 382 22.26 19.27 -12.56
C LEU A 382 22.38 20.60 -11.80
N SER A 383 21.38 21.45 -11.87
CA SER A 383 21.38 22.79 -11.23
C SER A 383 20.41 22.91 -10.04
N GLY A 384 19.60 21.87 -9.77
CA GLY A 384 18.63 21.90 -8.68
C GLY A 384 19.27 21.60 -7.32
N HIS A 385 19.01 22.46 -6.33
CA HIS A 385 19.28 22.12 -4.94
C HIS A 385 18.32 21.01 -4.48
N PHE A 386 18.87 19.94 -3.94
CA PHE A 386 18.11 19.09 -3.05
C PHE A 386 18.00 19.81 -1.71
N ASP A 387 16.77 20.11 -1.31
CA ASP A 387 16.51 20.77 -0.03
C ASP A 387 16.72 19.80 1.14
N THR A 388 17.99 19.49 1.42
CA THR A 388 18.38 18.55 2.49
C THR A 388 17.95 19.09 3.85
N THR A 389 18.04 20.40 4.08
CA THR A 389 17.64 20.99 5.36
C THR A 389 16.16 20.86 5.60
N GLY A 390 15.32 21.16 4.59
CA GLY A 390 13.88 20.97 4.67
C GLY A 390 13.52 19.51 4.94
N TYR A 391 14.21 18.55 4.32
CA TYR A 391 13.95 17.12 4.58
C TYR A 391 14.45 16.63 5.94
N LEU A 392 15.56 17.17 6.47
CA LEU A 392 16.04 16.79 7.79
C LEU A 392 15.20 17.41 8.93
N ASP A 393 14.56 18.54 8.68
CA ASP A 393 13.72 19.24 9.67
C ASP A 393 12.22 18.93 9.54
N TYR A 394 11.84 18.26 8.46
CA TYR A 394 10.43 18.08 8.12
C TYR A 394 9.69 17.43 9.29
N ILE A 395 8.63 18.10 9.71
CA ILE A 395 7.53 17.68 10.59
C ILE A 395 7.49 18.35 11.97
N HIS A 396 8.55 18.89 12.54
CA HIS A 396 8.45 19.38 13.93
C HIS A 396 8.83 20.85 14.19
N GLY A 397 9.36 21.55 13.20
CA GLY A 397 9.91 22.89 13.44
C GLY A 397 11.11 22.89 14.40
N THR A 398 11.54 21.73 14.87
CA THR A 398 12.73 21.55 15.72
C THR A 398 13.89 21.07 14.85
N PRO A 399 15.00 21.80 14.82
CA PRO A 399 16.20 21.39 14.11
C PRO A 399 16.67 20.02 14.61
N SER A 400 16.90 19.06 13.69
CA SER A 400 17.54 17.81 14.04
C SER A 400 19.04 18.01 14.22
N VAL A 401 19.69 17.20 15.06
CA VAL A 401 21.15 17.18 15.20
C VAL A 401 21.83 16.97 13.84
N TYR A 402 21.24 16.18 12.96
CA TYR A 402 21.72 15.94 11.61
C TYR A 402 21.69 17.18 10.73
N ARG A 403 20.68 18.04 10.87
CA ARG A 403 20.60 19.31 10.18
C ARG A 403 21.77 20.21 10.54
N GLU A 404 22.07 20.35 11.83
CA GLU A 404 23.17 21.17 12.30
C GLU A 404 24.53 20.66 11.78
N TRP A 405 24.77 19.37 11.88
CA TRP A 405 25.96 18.76 11.33
C TRP A 405 26.06 18.94 9.81
N TYR A 406 24.96 18.75 9.09
CA TYR A 406 24.92 18.99 7.66
C TYR A 406 25.28 20.45 7.31
N ILE A 407 24.67 21.43 7.98
CA ILE A 407 24.95 22.86 7.74
C ILE A 407 26.45 23.17 7.98
N GLN A 408 27.02 22.67 9.07
CA GLN A 408 28.43 22.84 9.36
C GLN A 408 29.33 22.23 8.29
N MET A 409 29.01 21.03 7.83
CA MET A 409 29.83 20.32 6.83
C MET A 409 29.74 20.92 5.42
N VAL A 410 28.62 21.57 5.08
CA VAL A 410 28.45 22.16 3.73
C VAL A 410 28.83 23.64 3.67
N GLN A 411 29.17 24.25 4.78
CA GLN A 411 29.55 25.67 4.83
C GLN A 411 30.75 25.93 3.90
N GLY A 412 30.57 26.83 2.93
CA GLY A 412 31.60 27.14 1.93
C GLY A 412 31.76 26.12 0.78
N SER A 413 30.93 25.05 0.76
CA SER A 413 31.00 24.03 -0.27
C SER A 413 30.18 24.39 -1.51
N GLY A 414 30.62 23.90 -2.68
CA GLY A 414 29.85 24.01 -3.92
C GLY A 414 28.62 23.09 -3.93
N ILE A 415 27.66 23.40 -4.80
CA ILE A 415 26.34 22.72 -4.88
C ILE A 415 26.45 21.19 -5.02
N ILE A 416 27.39 20.67 -5.81
CA ILE A 416 27.59 19.24 -6.00
C ILE A 416 28.01 18.59 -4.68
N GLN A 417 28.94 19.20 -3.95
CA GLN A 417 29.43 18.70 -2.67
C GLN A 417 28.30 18.76 -1.62
N GLN A 418 27.53 19.84 -1.58
CA GLN A 418 26.36 19.97 -0.70
C GLN A 418 25.36 18.86 -0.96
N ASN A 419 25.02 18.59 -2.22
CA ASN A 419 24.09 17.51 -2.60
C ASN A 419 24.65 16.12 -2.23
N LEU A 420 25.93 15.84 -2.45
CA LEU A 420 26.54 14.55 -2.08
C LEU A 420 26.53 14.33 -0.57
N ILE A 421 26.92 15.33 0.20
CA ILE A 421 26.86 15.28 1.66
C ILE A 421 25.42 15.14 2.12
N GLY A 422 24.50 15.91 1.53
CA GLY A 422 23.06 15.85 1.83
C GLY A 422 22.46 14.47 1.61
N VAL A 423 22.78 13.82 0.48
CA VAL A 423 22.36 12.44 0.22
C VAL A 423 22.92 11.48 1.26
N ALA A 424 24.18 11.62 1.64
CA ALA A 424 24.79 10.75 2.66
C ALA A 424 24.06 10.89 4.00
N PHE A 425 23.71 12.12 4.42
CA PHE A 425 22.94 12.38 5.63
C PHE A 425 21.53 11.81 5.55
N VAL A 426 20.84 12.02 4.42
CA VAL A 426 19.48 11.49 4.22
C VAL A 426 19.50 9.96 4.24
N LEU A 427 20.44 9.31 3.55
CA LEU A 427 20.56 7.86 3.58
C LEU A 427 20.89 7.33 4.98
N LEU A 428 21.76 8.00 5.72
CA LEU A 428 22.09 7.61 7.09
C LEU A 428 20.87 7.79 8.01
N ALA A 429 20.17 8.91 7.92
CA ALA A 429 18.96 9.18 8.70
C ALA A 429 17.82 8.19 8.37
N ALA A 430 17.67 7.82 7.09
CA ALA A 430 16.61 6.92 6.64
C ALA A 430 16.91 5.44 6.93
N LEU A 431 18.16 5.01 6.78
CA LEU A 431 18.56 3.60 6.84
C LEU A 431 19.19 3.23 8.19
N GLY A 432 19.63 4.22 8.98
CA GLY A 432 20.24 4.01 10.28
C GLY A 432 21.38 2.98 10.21
N PHE A 433 21.40 2.03 11.16
CA PHE A 433 22.43 1.00 11.24
C PHE A 433 22.39 -0.03 10.10
N PHE A 434 21.30 -0.11 9.32
CA PHE A 434 21.22 -1.01 8.17
C PHE A 434 22.15 -0.58 7.03
N LEU A 435 22.48 0.70 6.92
CA LEU A 435 23.44 1.15 5.90
C LEU A 435 24.87 0.59 6.16
N PRO A 436 25.48 0.76 7.35
CA PRO A 436 26.77 0.12 7.65
C PRO A 436 26.67 -1.41 7.69
N LEU A 437 25.55 -2.00 8.11
CA LEU A 437 25.36 -3.45 8.09
C LEU A 437 25.37 -3.99 6.66
N ALA A 438 24.68 -3.33 5.72
CA ALA A 438 24.67 -3.71 4.32
C ALA A 438 26.07 -3.57 3.70
N ALA A 439 26.79 -2.49 4.01
CA ALA A 439 28.18 -2.30 3.56
C ALA A 439 29.08 -3.42 4.12
N ALA A 440 29.01 -3.71 5.42
CA ALA A 440 29.80 -4.75 6.05
C ALA A 440 29.52 -6.14 5.45
N THR A 441 28.24 -6.50 5.26
CA THR A 441 27.86 -7.78 4.64
C THR A 441 28.35 -7.87 3.20
N PHE A 442 28.23 -6.79 2.43
CA PHE A 442 28.75 -6.71 1.06
C PHE A 442 30.25 -6.96 1.02
N PHE A 443 31.05 -6.25 1.82
CA PHE A 443 32.51 -6.42 1.88
C PHE A 443 32.92 -7.82 2.34
N LEU A 444 32.23 -8.38 3.35
CA LEU A 444 32.52 -9.75 3.83
C LEU A 444 32.23 -10.79 2.74
N ARG A 445 31.15 -10.64 1.98
CA ARG A 445 30.82 -11.53 0.87
C ARG A 445 31.79 -11.37 -0.30
N MET A 446 32.19 -10.13 -0.63
CA MET A 446 33.25 -9.84 -1.61
C MET A 446 34.55 -10.53 -1.23
N LYS A 447 35.00 -10.35 0.02
CA LYS A 447 36.26 -10.99 0.54
C LYS A 447 36.21 -12.51 0.48
N ARG A 448 35.01 -13.11 0.64
CA ARG A 448 34.81 -14.57 0.56
C ARG A 448 34.62 -15.08 -0.87
N GLY A 449 34.60 -14.22 -1.88
CA GLY A 449 34.25 -14.58 -3.26
C GLY A 449 32.78 -15.03 -3.41
N ALA A 450 31.94 -14.70 -2.44
CA ALA A 450 30.51 -15.08 -2.39
C ALA A 450 29.57 -13.93 -2.82
N ALA A 451 30.14 -12.81 -3.29
CA ALA A 451 29.32 -11.70 -3.82
C ALA A 451 28.45 -12.18 -4.98
N SER A 452 27.21 -11.80 -4.96
CA SER A 452 26.19 -12.24 -5.91
C SER A 452 25.46 -11.04 -6.52
N LEU A 453 24.64 -11.29 -7.53
CA LEU A 453 23.81 -10.26 -8.15
C LEU A 453 22.90 -9.56 -7.12
N ALA A 454 22.48 -10.24 -6.03
CA ALA A 454 21.67 -9.64 -4.96
C ALA A 454 22.40 -8.48 -4.27
N ASP A 455 23.69 -8.58 -4.11
CA ASP A 455 24.52 -7.53 -3.48
C ASP A 455 24.61 -6.29 -4.39
N PHE A 456 24.79 -6.49 -5.70
CA PHE A 456 24.78 -5.41 -6.69
C PHE A 456 23.41 -4.80 -6.90
N LEU A 457 22.33 -5.58 -6.74
CA LEU A 457 20.97 -5.08 -6.82
C LEU A 457 20.70 -4.02 -5.74
N SER A 458 21.21 -4.20 -4.52
CA SER A 458 21.07 -3.21 -3.45
C SER A 458 21.73 -1.88 -3.83
N VAL A 459 22.92 -1.93 -4.44
CA VAL A 459 23.63 -0.72 -4.95
C VAL A 459 22.84 -0.08 -6.09
N ALA A 460 22.32 -0.88 -7.02
CA ALA A 460 21.53 -0.40 -8.15
C ALA A 460 20.22 0.25 -7.70
N LEU A 461 19.57 -0.27 -6.64
CA LEU A 461 18.38 0.34 -6.04
C LEU A 461 18.67 1.71 -5.43
N ILE A 462 19.80 1.88 -4.73
CA ILE A 462 20.24 3.20 -4.26
C ILE A 462 20.44 4.14 -5.46
N GLY A 463 21.10 3.69 -6.52
CA GLY A 463 21.25 4.48 -7.75
C GLY A 463 19.90 4.86 -8.37
N GLY A 464 18.98 3.91 -8.47
CA GLY A 464 17.62 4.15 -8.96
C GLY A 464 16.84 5.17 -8.10
N TYR A 465 17.01 5.11 -6.80
CA TYR A 465 16.44 6.11 -5.89
C TYR A 465 17.01 7.50 -6.13
N LEU A 466 18.35 7.62 -6.25
CA LEU A 466 18.99 8.91 -6.51
C LEU A 466 18.50 9.51 -7.83
N ILE A 467 18.32 8.69 -8.87
CA ILE A 467 17.72 9.12 -10.13
C ILE A 467 16.27 9.59 -9.92
N ALA A 468 15.48 8.87 -9.14
CA ALA A 468 14.11 9.29 -8.83
C ALA A 468 14.10 10.61 -8.05
N MET A 469 14.94 10.73 -7.03
CA MET A 469 14.99 11.89 -6.13
C MET A 469 15.41 13.18 -6.86
N TYR A 470 16.39 13.10 -7.76
CA TYR A 470 16.91 14.26 -8.47
C TYR A 470 16.24 14.51 -9.82
N GLY A 471 15.77 13.46 -10.50
CA GLY A 471 15.30 13.55 -11.88
C GLY A 471 13.80 13.62 -12.05
N MET A 472 13.01 13.23 -11.04
CA MET A 472 11.56 13.23 -11.19
C MET A 472 10.95 14.59 -10.86
N PRO A 473 10.00 15.05 -11.69
CA PRO A 473 9.23 16.25 -11.38
C PRO A 473 8.29 16.00 -10.20
N ALA A 474 7.74 17.09 -9.64
CA ALA A 474 6.63 17.00 -8.71
C ALA A 474 5.44 16.24 -9.35
N PRO A 475 4.79 15.32 -8.63
CA PRO A 475 3.63 14.62 -9.14
C PRO A 475 2.48 15.59 -9.47
N PHE A 476 1.56 15.17 -10.34
CA PHE A 476 0.38 15.97 -10.67
C PHE A 476 -0.52 16.21 -9.47
N ASN A 477 -0.59 15.22 -8.57
CA ASN A 477 -1.40 15.25 -7.35
C ASN A 477 -0.51 14.89 -6.16
N GLY A 478 -0.82 15.48 -5.00
CA GLY A 478 -0.14 15.19 -3.74
C GLY A 478 1.04 16.11 -3.42
N ASP A 479 1.92 15.63 -2.55
CA ASP A 479 3.07 16.36 -2.08
C ASP A 479 4.10 16.58 -3.22
N PRO A 480 4.56 17.83 -3.47
CA PRO A 480 5.60 18.11 -4.46
C PRO A 480 6.89 17.32 -4.23
N GLY A 481 7.18 16.94 -2.99
CA GLY A 481 8.34 16.14 -2.60
C GLY A 481 8.15 14.62 -2.70
N GLU A 482 6.99 14.13 -3.10
CA GLU A 482 6.62 12.71 -3.00
C GLU A 482 7.61 11.75 -3.66
N PHE A 483 8.18 12.10 -4.83
CA PHE A 483 9.21 11.30 -5.48
C PHE A 483 10.59 11.43 -4.82
N LYS A 484 10.80 12.41 -3.96
CA LYS A 484 12.08 12.63 -3.27
C LYS A 484 12.22 11.80 -2.00
N HIS A 485 11.12 11.50 -1.30
CA HIS A 485 11.17 10.75 -0.05
C HIS A 485 10.50 9.37 -0.13
N ARG A 486 9.31 9.24 -0.69
CA ARG A 486 8.56 7.96 -0.69
C ARG A 486 9.28 6.77 -1.34
N PRO A 487 10.08 6.93 -2.41
CA PRO A 487 10.77 5.79 -3.01
C PRO A 487 11.79 5.10 -2.08
N PHE A 488 12.26 5.76 -1.02
CA PHE A 488 13.25 5.17 -0.12
C PHE A 488 12.74 3.91 0.60
N VAL A 489 11.42 3.74 0.79
CA VAL A 489 10.86 2.55 1.44
C VAL A 489 11.24 1.25 0.73
N LEU A 490 11.38 1.30 -0.60
CA LEU A 490 11.87 0.17 -1.39
C LEU A 490 13.30 -0.18 -1.01
N ILE A 491 14.18 0.83 -0.93
CA ILE A 491 15.59 0.63 -0.62
C ILE A 491 15.74 0.08 0.78
N TYR A 492 15.03 0.68 1.75
CA TYR A 492 15.04 0.21 3.13
C TYR A 492 14.66 -1.27 3.20
N ALA A 493 13.54 -1.66 2.58
CA ALA A 493 13.04 -3.02 2.61
C ALA A 493 14.07 -4.02 2.01
N PHE A 494 14.66 -3.69 0.86
CA PHE A 494 15.65 -4.55 0.21
C PHE A 494 16.97 -4.63 0.98
N LEU A 495 17.43 -3.52 1.57
CA LEU A 495 18.67 -3.51 2.37
C LEU A 495 18.49 -4.30 3.67
N VAL A 496 17.36 -4.15 4.36
CA VAL A 496 17.07 -4.93 5.57
C VAL A 496 17.05 -6.42 5.25
N VAL A 497 16.21 -6.83 4.29
CA VAL A 497 16.06 -8.25 3.94
C VAL A 497 17.36 -8.81 3.38
N GLY A 498 18.04 -8.10 2.50
CA GLY A 498 19.29 -8.52 1.89
C GLY A 498 20.42 -8.68 2.91
N SER A 499 20.64 -7.68 3.77
CA SER A 499 21.71 -7.71 4.78
C SER A 499 21.46 -8.76 5.86
N VAL A 500 20.24 -8.88 6.39
CA VAL A 500 19.91 -9.86 7.41
C VAL A 500 19.99 -11.29 6.85
N SER A 501 19.49 -11.51 5.63
CA SER A 501 19.64 -12.81 4.97
C SER A 501 21.10 -13.16 4.71
N ALA A 502 21.90 -12.23 4.19
CA ALA A 502 23.33 -12.43 3.96
C ALA A 502 24.10 -12.67 5.27
N MET A 503 23.78 -11.94 6.34
CA MET A 503 24.35 -12.17 7.66
C MET A 503 24.01 -13.56 8.20
N THR A 504 22.76 -14.01 8.02
CA THR A 504 22.35 -15.36 8.40
C THR A 504 23.17 -16.44 7.67
N GLU A 505 23.44 -16.24 6.36
CA GLU A 505 24.33 -17.13 5.60
C GLU A 505 25.76 -17.12 6.15
N ILE A 506 26.29 -15.93 6.46
CA ILE A 506 27.64 -15.75 7.00
C ILE A 506 27.80 -16.43 8.38
N LEU A 507 26.78 -16.31 9.23
CA LEU A 507 26.77 -16.82 10.59
C LEU A 507 26.38 -18.32 10.69
N THR A 508 25.94 -18.94 9.61
CA THR A 508 25.57 -20.37 9.56
C THR A 508 26.59 -21.17 8.75
N PRO A 509 27.88 -21.20 9.12
CA PRO A 509 28.87 -21.95 8.37
C PRO A 509 28.66 -23.45 8.58
N SER A 510 28.86 -24.24 7.54
CA SER A 510 28.79 -25.72 7.55
C SER A 510 29.76 -26.36 8.54
N HIS A 511 30.68 -25.59 9.11
CA HIS A 511 31.74 -26.04 10.04
C HIS A 511 31.83 -25.25 11.35
N ALA A 512 30.76 -24.47 11.71
CA ALA A 512 30.78 -23.72 12.96
C ALA A 512 30.77 -24.65 14.16
N ASN A 513 31.64 -24.35 15.13
CA ASN A 513 31.62 -24.97 16.43
C ASN A 513 30.23 -24.92 17.05
N ARG A 514 29.74 -26.01 17.64
CA ARG A 514 28.39 -26.13 18.28
C ARG A 514 28.07 -24.96 19.21
N LEU A 515 29.09 -24.40 19.88
CA LEU A 515 28.94 -23.23 20.75
C LEU A 515 28.55 -21.99 19.95
N GLY A 516 29.20 -21.71 18.83
CA GLY A 516 28.88 -20.54 17.96
C GLY A 516 27.47 -20.62 17.40
N GLN A 517 26.99 -21.82 17.03
CA GLN A 517 25.60 -22.04 16.60
C GLN A 517 24.61 -21.76 17.72
N ARG A 518 24.86 -22.21 18.95
CA ARG A 518 23.99 -21.95 20.12
C ARG A 518 23.94 -20.46 20.44
N LEU A 519 25.08 -19.77 20.43
CA LEU A 519 25.15 -18.33 20.67
C LEU A 519 24.39 -17.54 19.59
N ALA A 520 24.52 -17.92 18.33
CA ALA A 520 23.78 -17.27 17.23
C ALA A 520 22.25 -17.49 17.37
N LEU A 521 21.82 -18.69 17.77
CA LEU A 521 20.40 -18.97 18.03
C LEU A 521 19.86 -18.22 19.24
N LEU A 522 20.63 -18.11 20.32
CA LEU A 522 20.27 -17.32 21.52
C LEU A 522 20.16 -15.84 21.19
N PHE A 523 21.11 -15.31 20.41
CA PHE A 523 21.07 -13.91 19.95
C PHE A 523 19.85 -13.65 19.04
N ALA A 524 19.62 -14.51 18.04
CA ALA A 524 18.46 -14.39 17.16
C ALA A 524 17.13 -14.52 17.92
N GLY A 525 17.05 -15.44 18.90
CA GLY A 525 15.90 -15.59 19.79
C GLY A 525 15.69 -14.36 20.66
N GLY A 526 16.76 -13.79 21.23
CA GLY A 526 16.72 -12.54 21.98
C GLY A 526 16.22 -11.36 21.14
N CYS A 527 16.76 -11.18 19.92
CA CYS A 527 16.28 -10.15 18.99
C CYS A 527 14.81 -10.34 18.62
N LEU A 528 14.35 -11.57 18.41
CA LEU A 528 12.95 -11.88 18.14
C LEU A 528 12.05 -11.50 19.31
N VAL A 529 12.42 -11.89 20.54
CA VAL A 529 11.66 -11.57 21.75
C VAL A 529 11.60 -10.06 21.98
N LEU A 530 12.73 -9.35 21.84
CA LEU A 530 12.79 -7.89 21.97
C LEU A 530 11.96 -7.20 20.89
N GLY A 531 12.02 -7.68 19.64
CA GLY A 531 11.20 -7.17 18.55
C GLY A 531 9.71 -7.40 18.78
N LEU A 532 9.31 -8.58 19.25
CA LEU A 532 7.92 -8.87 19.62
C LEU A 532 7.44 -8.00 20.78
N LEU A 533 8.26 -7.81 21.81
CA LEU A 533 7.96 -6.89 22.90
C LEU A 533 7.81 -5.46 22.41
N HIS A 534 8.72 -4.99 21.54
CA HIS A 534 8.62 -3.66 20.95
C HIS A 534 7.30 -3.47 20.20
N VAL A 535 6.94 -4.38 19.31
CA VAL A 535 5.70 -4.30 18.51
C VAL A 535 4.45 -4.46 19.39
N SER A 536 4.51 -5.21 20.50
CA SER A 536 3.37 -5.38 21.41
C SER A 536 3.14 -4.21 22.35
N LEU A 537 4.22 -3.55 22.80
CA LEU A 537 4.15 -2.42 23.73
C LEU A 537 3.93 -1.09 23.00
N ALA A 538 4.53 -0.94 21.83
CA ALA A 538 4.39 0.22 20.98
C ALA A 538 4.07 -0.27 19.57
N SER A 539 2.77 -0.52 19.29
CA SER A 539 2.36 -0.78 17.91
C SER A 539 2.99 0.30 17.02
N PRO A 540 3.80 -0.05 15.99
CA PRO A 540 4.46 0.95 15.16
C PRO A 540 3.45 1.93 14.55
N SER A 541 2.23 1.48 14.23
CA SER A 541 1.18 2.37 13.78
C SER A 541 0.72 3.34 14.89
N ALA A 542 0.57 2.91 16.15
CA ALA A 542 0.21 3.78 17.27
C ALA A 542 1.29 4.80 17.58
N GLN A 543 2.56 4.37 17.64
CA GLN A 543 3.69 5.24 17.97
C GLN A 543 3.79 6.47 17.04
N TYR A 544 3.28 6.38 15.81
CA TYR A 544 3.34 7.45 14.84
C TYR A 544 2.08 8.31 14.75
N TYR A 545 0.98 7.87 15.38
CA TYR A 545 -0.30 8.58 15.33
C TYR A 545 -0.59 9.37 16.61
N ASP A 546 -0.12 8.92 17.78
CA ASP A 546 -0.46 9.54 19.07
C ASP A 546 0.00 10.99 19.20
N ASP A 547 1.09 11.39 18.53
CA ASP A 547 1.66 12.72 18.71
C ASP A 547 1.19 13.76 17.69
N TYR A 548 0.53 13.38 16.57
CA TYR A 548 0.50 14.33 15.47
C TYR A 548 -0.76 14.47 14.63
N HIS A 549 -1.55 13.44 14.39
CA HIS A 549 -2.49 13.53 13.27
C HIS A 549 -3.74 12.68 13.38
N GLY A 550 -4.16 12.36 14.57
CA GLY A 550 -5.53 11.95 14.75
C GLY A 550 -6.45 13.11 14.39
N ARG A 551 -7.54 12.88 13.69
CA ARG A 551 -8.55 13.88 13.40
C ARG A 551 -9.69 13.76 14.39
N ALA A 552 -10.12 14.90 14.91
CA ALA A 552 -11.40 14.97 15.62
C ALA A 552 -12.52 14.70 14.62
N VAL A 553 -13.25 13.60 14.83
CA VAL A 553 -14.47 13.24 14.10
C VAL A 553 -15.55 13.05 15.11
N SER A 554 -16.38 14.08 15.31
CA SER A 554 -17.37 14.08 16.39
C SER A 554 -18.35 12.89 16.28
N HIS A 555 -18.83 12.39 17.41
CA HIS A 555 -19.90 11.37 17.46
C HIS A 555 -21.11 11.77 16.63
N ASP A 556 -21.45 13.04 16.66
CA ASP A 556 -22.59 13.59 15.94
C ASP A 556 -22.42 13.48 14.43
N LEU A 557 -21.15 13.53 13.94
CA LEU A 557 -20.87 13.35 12.52
C LEU A 557 -21.09 11.88 12.10
N PHE A 558 -20.74 10.91 12.96
CA PHE A 558 -21.09 9.52 12.72
C PHE A 558 -22.62 9.32 12.70
N GLY A 559 -23.33 9.95 13.65
CA GLY A 559 -24.81 9.94 13.67
C GLY A 559 -25.42 10.54 12.41
N ALA A 560 -24.89 11.68 11.95
CA ALA A 560 -25.31 12.33 10.71
C ALA A 560 -25.02 11.44 9.47
N ALA A 561 -23.84 10.82 9.42
CA ALA A 561 -23.44 9.93 8.33
C ALA A 561 -24.30 8.64 8.30
N ASP A 562 -24.57 8.05 9.46
CA ASP A 562 -25.43 6.87 9.56
C ASP A 562 -26.88 7.22 9.16
N PHE A 563 -27.39 8.41 9.55
CA PHE A 563 -28.69 8.91 9.11
C PHE A 563 -28.74 9.03 7.58
N ILE A 564 -27.74 9.73 6.96
CA ILE A 564 -27.66 9.86 5.51
C ILE A 564 -27.60 8.48 4.84
N SER A 565 -26.70 7.59 5.31
CA SER A 565 -26.53 6.26 4.74
C SER A 565 -27.82 5.42 4.77
N GLY A 566 -28.65 5.60 5.80
CA GLY A 566 -29.93 4.92 5.95
C GLY A 566 -31.06 5.46 5.06
N HIS A 567 -30.95 6.69 4.56
CA HIS A 567 -32.01 7.39 3.81
C HIS A 567 -31.61 7.76 2.37
N ALA A 568 -30.31 7.79 2.07
CA ALA A 568 -29.77 8.18 0.78
C ALA A 568 -29.75 7.02 -0.21
N GLY A 569 -30.10 7.30 -1.46
CA GLY A 569 -29.85 6.40 -2.59
C GLY A 569 -28.35 6.32 -2.92
N ASN A 570 -27.94 5.30 -3.68
CA ASN A 570 -26.53 5.11 -4.06
C ASN A 570 -25.98 6.24 -4.94
N GLU A 571 -26.84 6.87 -5.73
CA GLU A 571 -26.50 7.98 -6.63
C GLU A 571 -26.60 9.36 -5.96
N ASP A 572 -27.09 9.44 -4.71
CA ASP A 572 -27.25 10.72 -4.02
C ASP A 572 -25.89 11.40 -3.81
N VAL A 573 -25.90 12.71 -4.02
CA VAL A 573 -24.73 13.57 -3.87
C VAL A 573 -24.84 14.37 -2.57
N ILE A 574 -23.75 14.37 -1.80
CA ILE A 574 -23.64 15.12 -0.55
C ILE A 574 -22.75 16.34 -0.72
N LEU A 575 -23.05 17.38 0.05
CA LEU A 575 -22.20 18.56 0.21
C LEU A 575 -22.01 18.84 1.70
N SER A 576 -20.81 19.15 2.14
CA SER A 576 -20.51 19.67 3.48
C SER A 576 -20.13 21.15 3.45
N SER A 577 -20.41 21.83 4.54
CA SER A 577 -20.09 23.25 4.71
C SER A 577 -18.57 23.53 4.65
N ASP A 578 -17.72 22.61 5.11
CA ASP A 578 -16.26 22.70 5.13
C ASP A 578 -15.57 22.19 3.85
N LEU A 579 -16.35 21.77 2.83
CA LEU A 579 -15.86 21.15 1.58
C LEU A 579 -15.14 19.80 1.79
N ASP A 580 -15.28 19.18 2.96
CA ASP A 580 -14.76 17.86 3.30
C ASP A 580 -13.30 17.64 2.80
N PRO A 581 -12.32 18.40 3.32
CA PRO A 581 -10.98 18.50 2.75
C PRO A 581 -10.22 17.16 2.78
N GLU A 582 -10.62 16.24 3.64
CA GLU A 582 -10.01 14.91 3.80
C GLU A 582 -10.88 13.78 3.24
N GLY A 583 -12.13 14.04 2.89
CA GLY A 583 -13.06 13.05 2.39
C GLY A 583 -13.75 12.24 3.50
N VAL A 584 -13.89 12.83 4.69
CA VAL A 584 -14.50 12.15 5.86
C VAL A 584 -15.94 11.75 5.59
N LEU A 585 -16.77 12.69 5.11
CA LEU A 585 -18.17 12.40 4.80
C LEU A 585 -18.32 11.39 3.68
N VAL A 586 -17.50 11.48 2.63
CA VAL A 586 -17.48 10.48 1.55
C VAL A 586 -17.20 9.09 2.10
N ALA A 587 -16.24 8.95 3.01
CA ALA A 587 -15.88 7.67 3.60
C ALA A 587 -16.94 7.13 4.57
N LEU A 588 -17.55 7.99 5.38
CA LEU A 588 -18.54 7.59 6.39
C LEU A 588 -19.91 7.27 5.77
N THR A 589 -20.35 8.08 4.81
CA THR A 589 -21.66 7.91 4.16
C THR A 589 -21.63 6.93 3.00
N GLU A 590 -20.46 6.68 2.42
CA GLU A 590 -20.30 5.98 1.15
C GLU A 590 -21.18 6.58 0.04
N ARG A 591 -21.27 7.92 -0.01
CA ARG A 591 -21.97 8.69 -1.06
C ARG A 591 -20.99 9.61 -1.79
N SER A 592 -21.37 10.01 -3.00
CA SER A 592 -20.51 10.90 -3.79
C SER A 592 -20.63 12.33 -3.28
N ALA A 593 -19.49 13.02 -3.17
CA ALA A 593 -19.50 14.42 -2.78
C ALA A 593 -19.70 15.34 -4.00
N TYR A 594 -20.48 16.41 -3.83
CA TYR A 594 -20.55 17.50 -4.80
C TYR A 594 -19.16 18.12 -5.01
N LEU A 595 -18.45 18.35 -3.91
CA LEU A 595 -17.09 18.84 -3.90
C LEU A 595 -16.39 18.41 -2.59
N SER A 596 -15.31 17.66 -2.70
CA SER A 596 -14.47 17.23 -1.59
C SER A 596 -13.03 17.18 -2.05
N ARG A 597 -12.05 17.25 -1.14
CA ARG A 597 -10.62 17.13 -1.41
C ARG A 597 -10.11 18.06 -2.53
N VAL A 598 -10.55 19.29 -2.54
CA VAL A 598 -10.21 20.31 -3.56
C VAL A 598 -8.73 20.33 -3.98
N PRO A 599 -7.73 20.22 -3.04
CA PRO A 599 -6.33 20.25 -3.42
C PRO A 599 -5.89 19.17 -4.43
N VAL A 600 -6.55 18.00 -4.44
CA VAL A 600 -6.24 16.90 -5.36
C VAL A 600 -6.52 17.27 -6.82
N PHE A 601 -7.46 18.16 -7.06
CA PHE A 601 -7.90 18.56 -8.40
C PHE A 601 -7.19 19.79 -8.97
N ARG A 602 -6.27 20.43 -8.19
CA ARG A 602 -5.60 21.68 -8.62
C ARG A 602 -4.80 21.55 -9.90
N LYS A 603 -4.35 20.35 -10.24
CA LYS A 603 -3.58 20.05 -11.46
C LYS A 603 -4.31 19.07 -12.38
N ALA A 604 -5.62 18.94 -12.23
CA ALA A 604 -6.44 18.10 -13.10
C ALA A 604 -6.61 18.74 -14.49
N SER A 605 -7.37 18.08 -15.36
CA SER A 605 -7.69 18.64 -16.68
C SER A 605 -8.35 20.03 -16.55
N GLU A 606 -8.21 20.86 -17.56
CA GLU A 606 -8.81 22.20 -17.59
C GLU A 606 -10.33 22.15 -17.28
N LYS A 607 -11.03 21.17 -17.87
CA LYS A 607 -12.46 20.95 -17.62
C LYS A 607 -12.75 20.64 -16.14
N THR A 608 -11.96 19.77 -15.51
CA THR A 608 -12.12 19.43 -14.09
C THR A 608 -11.78 20.61 -13.20
N SER A 609 -10.70 21.33 -13.49
CA SER A 609 -10.30 22.53 -12.75
C SER A 609 -11.35 23.64 -12.83
N ALA A 610 -11.94 23.85 -14.01
CA ALA A 610 -13.04 24.80 -14.18
C ALA A 610 -14.30 24.40 -13.39
N LEU A 611 -14.63 23.10 -13.37
CA LEU A 611 -15.73 22.56 -12.55
C LEU A 611 -15.50 22.82 -11.07
N VAL A 612 -14.30 22.51 -10.58
CA VAL A 612 -13.91 22.76 -9.16
C VAL A 612 -14.03 24.24 -8.83
N ALA A 613 -13.44 25.13 -9.64
CA ALA A 613 -13.49 26.57 -9.42
C ALA A 613 -14.94 27.12 -9.40
N ARG A 614 -15.79 26.66 -10.35
CA ARG A 614 -17.23 27.00 -10.36
C ARG A 614 -17.91 26.56 -9.07
N ARG A 615 -17.73 25.29 -8.66
CA ARG A 615 -18.37 24.73 -7.47
C ARG A 615 -17.88 25.39 -6.18
N THR A 616 -16.58 25.67 -6.05
CA THR A 616 -16.03 26.40 -4.91
C THR A 616 -16.72 27.76 -4.75
N LYS A 617 -16.84 28.54 -5.85
CA LYS A 617 -17.52 29.83 -5.83
C LYS A 617 -19.00 29.70 -5.45
N LEU A 618 -19.68 28.65 -5.91
CA LEU A 618 -21.10 28.41 -5.56
C LEU A 618 -21.25 28.07 -4.06
N VAL A 619 -20.34 27.31 -3.49
CA VAL A 619 -20.36 27.00 -2.05
C VAL A 619 -20.01 28.25 -1.22
N GLU A 620 -19.09 29.10 -1.65
CA GLU A 620 -18.84 30.39 -1.00
C GLU A 620 -20.11 31.26 -0.95
N ASN A 621 -20.92 31.24 -2.02
CA ASN A 621 -22.19 31.98 -2.07
C ASN A 621 -23.33 31.33 -1.23
N LEU A 622 -23.15 30.10 -0.75
CA LEU A 622 -24.14 29.38 0.05
C LEU A 622 -24.47 30.15 1.34
N TRP A 623 -23.53 30.92 1.87
CA TRP A 623 -23.74 31.73 3.07
C TRP A 623 -24.67 32.92 2.86
N SER A 624 -25.02 33.28 1.62
CA SER A 624 -26.04 34.29 1.31
C SER A 624 -27.46 33.78 1.40
N ILE A 625 -27.68 32.47 1.48
CA ILE A 625 -28.99 31.83 1.62
C ILE A 625 -29.59 32.19 2.98
N ARG A 626 -30.88 32.57 2.99
CA ARG A 626 -31.59 33.07 4.17
C ARG A 626 -32.73 32.16 4.62
N THR A 627 -33.20 31.27 3.77
CA THR A 627 -34.33 30.39 4.08
C THR A 627 -34.02 28.93 3.70
N PRO A 628 -34.65 27.96 4.41
CA PRO A 628 -34.53 26.53 4.04
C PRO A 628 -35.05 26.24 2.63
N GLU A 629 -36.02 26.99 2.12
CA GLU A 629 -36.57 26.87 0.78
C GLU A 629 -35.53 27.25 -0.29
N GLU A 630 -34.79 28.34 -0.06
CA GLU A 630 -33.65 28.74 -0.93
C GLU A 630 -32.56 27.68 -0.93
N LEU A 631 -32.27 27.07 0.24
CA LEU A 631 -31.30 25.97 0.33
C LEU A 631 -31.75 24.76 -0.48
N ARG A 632 -33.03 24.38 -0.41
CA ARG A 632 -33.57 23.29 -1.25
C ARG A 632 -33.54 23.64 -2.74
N ALA A 633 -33.86 24.89 -3.07
CA ALA A 633 -33.78 25.35 -4.48
C ALA A 633 -32.34 25.28 -5.02
N PHE A 634 -31.35 25.69 -4.20
CA PHE A 634 -29.94 25.54 -4.53
C PHE A 634 -29.55 24.05 -4.73
N GLY A 635 -29.95 23.19 -3.79
CA GLY A 635 -29.69 21.74 -3.90
C GLY A 635 -30.23 21.13 -5.18
N ARG A 636 -31.48 21.45 -5.54
CA ARG A 636 -32.09 20.98 -6.81
C ARG A 636 -31.36 21.51 -8.03
N ALA A 637 -30.99 22.79 -8.04
CA ALA A 637 -30.31 23.42 -9.17
C ALA A 637 -28.91 22.79 -9.44
N GLU A 638 -28.20 22.38 -8.39
CA GLU A 638 -26.85 21.83 -8.46
C GLU A 638 -26.82 20.29 -8.36
N GLY A 639 -27.97 19.63 -8.23
CA GLY A 639 -28.05 18.16 -8.14
C GLY A 639 -27.50 17.63 -6.83
N ILE A 640 -27.68 18.37 -5.71
CA ILE A 640 -27.28 17.98 -4.36
C ILE A 640 -28.51 17.48 -3.61
N GLN A 641 -28.45 16.25 -3.11
CA GLN A 641 -29.56 15.66 -2.35
C GLN A 641 -29.44 15.86 -0.85
N TRP A 642 -28.19 15.96 -0.35
CA TRP A 642 -27.92 16.07 1.08
C TRP A 642 -26.89 17.18 1.35
N PHE A 643 -27.21 18.03 2.33
CA PHE A 643 -26.29 19.06 2.80
C PHE A 643 -26.02 18.85 4.31
N VAL A 644 -24.75 18.92 4.70
CA VAL A 644 -24.30 18.80 6.07
C VAL A 644 -23.65 20.12 6.48
N LEU A 645 -24.29 20.79 7.44
CA LEU A 645 -23.76 22.00 8.06
C LEU A 645 -23.10 21.64 9.39
N TYR A 646 -21.83 21.95 9.54
CA TYR A 646 -21.12 21.77 10.81
C TYR A 646 -21.46 22.91 11.78
N ALA A 647 -21.53 22.58 13.09
CA ALA A 647 -21.78 23.57 14.12
C ALA A 647 -20.68 24.66 14.11
N GLY A 648 -21.13 25.90 14.09
CA GLY A 648 -20.22 27.06 14.05
C GLY A 648 -19.86 27.58 12.68
N ASP A 649 -20.15 26.85 11.60
CA ASP A 649 -19.81 27.29 10.24
C ASP A 649 -20.70 28.41 9.70
N ASN A 650 -21.93 28.53 10.20
CA ASN A 650 -22.82 29.67 9.89
C ASN A 650 -23.69 30.07 11.09
N PRO A 651 -23.26 31.05 11.90
CA PRO A 651 -24.03 31.55 13.05
C PRO A 651 -25.29 32.32 12.68
N ASP A 652 -25.39 32.83 11.43
CA ASP A 652 -26.48 33.70 10.97
C ASP A 652 -27.74 32.93 10.54
N TRP A 653 -27.67 31.60 10.44
CA TRP A 653 -28.81 30.78 10.09
C TRP A 653 -29.78 30.67 11.27
N SER A 654 -31.01 31.15 11.06
CA SER A 654 -32.07 31.23 12.06
C SER A 654 -32.49 29.84 12.59
N GLY A 655 -33.27 29.85 13.69
CA GLY A 655 -33.93 28.65 14.20
C GLY A 655 -34.81 27.90 13.20
N ALA A 656 -35.25 28.57 12.11
CA ALA A 656 -35.97 27.94 11.02
C ALA A 656 -35.17 26.86 10.29
N PHE A 657 -33.84 27.08 10.13
CA PHE A 657 -32.98 26.04 9.54
C PHE A 657 -32.87 24.82 10.45
N ARG A 658 -32.73 25.01 11.77
CA ARG A 658 -32.68 23.89 12.70
C ARG A 658 -33.99 23.10 12.71
N ALA A 659 -35.11 23.79 12.58
CA ALA A 659 -36.44 23.14 12.49
C ALA A 659 -36.67 22.41 11.16
N ALA A 660 -36.00 22.86 10.08
CA ALA A 660 -36.07 22.26 8.75
C ALA A 660 -35.04 21.12 8.52
N ALA A 661 -34.12 20.91 9.46
CA ALA A 661 -33.12 19.84 9.35
C ALA A 661 -33.81 18.48 9.50
N ALA A 662 -33.46 17.53 8.61
CA ALA A 662 -33.92 16.14 8.68
C ALA A 662 -33.27 15.38 9.85
N HIS A 663 -32.03 15.79 10.22
CA HIS A 663 -31.35 15.31 11.43
C HIS A 663 -30.59 16.48 12.04
N ALA A 664 -30.67 16.62 13.37
CA ALA A 664 -30.01 17.70 14.10
C ALA A 664 -29.30 17.14 15.34
N SER A 665 -28.01 17.47 15.47
CA SER A 665 -27.18 17.16 16.63
C SER A 665 -26.48 18.42 17.14
N ALA A 666 -25.62 18.28 18.14
CA ALA A 666 -24.83 19.40 18.64
C ALA A 666 -23.77 19.86 17.64
N ALA A 667 -23.20 18.94 16.86
CA ALA A 667 -22.09 19.23 15.95
C ALA A 667 -22.49 19.32 14.47
N ALA A 668 -23.68 18.87 14.06
CA ALA A 668 -24.09 18.88 12.67
C ALA A 668 -25.62 19.00 12.49
N LEU A 669 -26.02 19.72 11.44
CA LEU A 669 -27.38 19.71 10.88
C LEU A 669 -27.34 19.04 9.51
N VAL A 670 -28.24 18.09 9.28
CA VAL A 670 -28.37 17.41 7.98
C VAL A 670 -29.68 17.85 7.32
N PHE A 671 -29.59 18.33 6.10
CA PHE A 671 -30.72 18.76 5.30
C PHE A 671 -30.95 17.78 4.15
N ASP A 672 -32.18 17.28 4.06
CA ASP A 672 -32.67 16.58 2.87
C ASP A 672 -33.16 17.63 1.86
N LEU A 673 -32.46 17.74 0.72
CA LEU A 673 -32.72 18.73 -0.31
C LEU A 673 -33.57 18.17 -1.47
N ARG A 674 -33.95 16.89 -1.40
CA ARG A 674 -34.86 16.25 -2.35
C ARG A 674 -36.23 16.90 -2.29
N GLU A 675 -37.05 16.72 -3.28
CA GLU A 675 -38.46 17.16 -3.22
C GLU A 675 -39.15 16.50 -2.03
N ALA A 676 -39.84 17.31 -1.22
CA ALA A 676 -40.70 16.75 -0.20
C ALA A 676 -41.73 15.85 -0.91
N MET A 677 -41.65 14.55 -0.68
CA MET A 677 -42.84 13.70 -0.97
C MET A 677 -44.02 14.38 -0.36
N PRO A 678 -45.13 14.60 -1.07
CA PRO A 678 -46.30 15.20 -0.49
C PRO A 678 -46.62 14.38 0.74
N VAL A 679 -46.64 15.05 1.89
CA VAL A 679 -47.04 14.41 3.17
C VAL A 679 -48.47 13.96 2.91
N SER A 680 -48.64 12.67 2.56
CA SER A 680 -49.93 12.04 2.54
C SER A 680 -50.45 12.13 3.97
N GLY A 681 -51.38 13.05 4.18
CA GLY A 681 -51.97 13.35 5.46
C GLY A 681 -52.47 12.07 6.12
N GLY A 682 -52.01 11.81 7.32
CA GLY A 682 -52.42 10.65 8.09
C GLY A 682 -51.75 10.54 9.44
N ALA A 683 -51.71 11.62 10.21
CA ALA A 683 -51.54 11.49 11.66
C ALA A 683 -52.78 10.83 12.25
N LYS A 684 -52.85 9.49 12.24
CA LYS A 684 -53.70 8.77 13.18
C LYS A 684 -52.97 8.81 14.53
N ALA A 685 -53.43 9.73 15.39
CA ALA A 685 -53.17 9.67 16.81
C ALA A 685 -53.59 8.27 17.31
N ALA A 686 -52.62 7.44 17.69
CA ALA A 686 -52.89 6.27 18.49
C ALA A 686 -52.88 6.67 19.95
N ARG A 687 -54.04 6.51 20.59
CA ARG A 687 -54.25 6.52 22.03
C ARG A 687 -53.52 5.35 22.70
#